data_9bc3facc10cd29d2235b923f54fb871e
#
_entry.id   9bc3facc10cd29d2235b923f54fb871e
#
_cell.length_a   1.000
_cell.length_b   1.000
_cell.length_c   1.000
_cell.angle_alpha   90.00
_cell.angle_beta   90.00
_cell.angle_gamma   90.00
#
_symmetry.space_group_name_H-M   'P 1'
#
loop_
_entity.id
_entity.type
_entity.pdbx_description
1 polymer ?
#
loop_
_entity_poly.entity_id
_entity_poly.type
_entity_poly.pdbx_seq_one_letter_code
_entity_poly.pdbx_strand_id
1 'polypeptide(L)'
;MLTKALVKNSLRTLMPLFISAVCVGVVFAERRPVTVTIDSSVTIIESLDEPTPVRRATEDLLNDFNKVFGQEPNLTDHLEDSGQIAILISGPKPSDFGARCKIPSGTESFAFSIVHLGGRQVRDMICLTGSDMRGTIYAIYQFSQMVLGTDPMYLWTDKRPDKHSSITLPADFAKVHPSPVIKYRGFFPNDEDLLTGWMPATKSERTGISLRVWDNIFETILRLKGNMIVPGTWIFPDDGQVEAASKRGLIINQHHAIPLGVNVARWPQDVSYNFSTHQEILERAWTNAVATYKRDEEILWSVGLRGLSDSSYASLDPSVRDNDELLAKRISDAISEQLKIVRAKYPKAQFVTDLWQEGARLMQKGLLKIPPEVTLVWADTGYGDMQDNGRVAAGQGAYFHVAMMNFNANQLSEMVPVSVIDEELGRYIKAGATAYFLVNTSDIRPVAMTTRAVMDAAWGGAPDGQDADIAFYKQWATEEFGANAADAVATVYREYFAAPSMRSNLPLPGLTSAGNAPPPRPEYSRVPRENGDQHYHTEMRRLLLDRLSEGQVASVPSQSPKWTPPRLVPQFSAEQKKSLLARDIQECEDAQPRWDAVWQDAVAAKVLVSAERRDYYQAAVLTMITINRESNRALMQIARALQDDEAGDVQKAEFEAHEADVSLDAIQASMHSAEYGKWKNWYRGDWLTGVYRTRELVQAYENHLGGPMARLPAPVSWTGWEAYFHIMEYEGDRSVDVH
;
A
#
# COMPACT_ATOMS: atom_id res chain seq x y z
N MET A 1 -59.81 -1.34 -35.74
CA MET A 1 -61.07 -2.06 -36.04
C MET A 1 -61.42 -2.79 -34.77
N LEU A 2 -62.31 -2.27 -33.92
CA LEU A 2 -63.76 -2.56 -33.87
C LEU A 2 -63.98 -4.04 -33.51
N THR A 3 -64.64 -4.48 -32.45
CA THR A 3 -65.90 -4.04 -31.82
C THR A 3 -66.09 -4.84 -30.52
N LYS A 4 -66.42 -4.32 -29.42
CA LYS A 4 -67.70 -4.11 -28.70
C LYS A 4 -68.78 -5.22 -28.83
N ALA A 5 -69.28 -5.73 -27.68
CA ALA A 5 -70.64 -5.76 -27.19
C ALA A 5 -70.75 -6.65 -25.94
N LEU A 6 -71.17 -6.22 -24.82
CA LEU A 6 -72.48 -5.83 -24.24
C LEU A 6 -73.48 -7.00 -23.99
N VAL A 7 -73.87 -7.17 -22.72
CA VAL A 7 -75.22 -7.16 -22.11
C VAL A 7 -75.81 -8.54 -21.83
N LYS A 8 -76.37 -8.89 -20.68
CA LYS A 8 -77.43 -8.38 -19.81
C LYS A 8 -77.74 -9.29 -18.61
N ASN A 9 -78.08 -8.64 -17.54
CA ASN A 9 -78.92 -8.99 -16.40
C ASN A 9 -79.79 -10.25 -16.40
N SER A 10 -79.89 -10.93 -15.22
CA SER A 10 -81.18 -11.15 -14.60
C SER A 10 -81.08 -11.43 -13.08
N LEU A 11 -81.85 -10.65 -12.33
CA LEU A 11 -82.18 -10.83 -10.92
C LEU A 11 -82.88 -12.17 -10.69
N ARG A 12 -82.57 -12.85 -9.58
CA ARG A 12 -83.58 -13.58 -8.79
C ARG A 12 -83.18 -13.61 -7.31
N THR A 13 -84.01 -13.02 -6.53
CA THR A 13 -84.14 -12.99 -5.08
C THR A 13 -84.31 -14.36 -4.50
N LEU A 14 -83.61 -14.70 -3.39
CA LEU A 14 -84.08 -15.64 -2.36
C LEU A 14 -83.30 -15.48 -1.05
N MET A 15 -84.00 -15.21 -0.04
CA MET A 15 -84.02 -15.25 1.39
C MET A 15 -82.75 -15.71 2.19
N PRO A 16 -82.52 -15.14 3.37
CA PRO A 16 -81.28 -15.36 4.15
C PRO A 16 -81.38 -16.55 5.08
N LEU A 17 -80.36 -17.40 5.08
CA LEU A 17 -80.11 -18.35 6.14
C LEU A 17 -79.02 -17.74 7.05
N PHE A 18 -79.38 -17.47 8.32
CA PHE A 18 -78.44 -17.11 9.37
C PHE A 18 -77.57 -18.33 9.71
N ILE A 19 -76.29 -18.29 9.33
CA ILE A 19 -75.24 -19.16 9.86
C ILE A 19 -74.36 -18.30 10.75
N SER A 20 -74.42 -18.51 12.07
CA SER A 20 -73.52 -17.92 13.03
C SER A 20 -72.11 -18.51 12.81
N ALA A 21 -71.26 -17.75 12.12
CA ALA A 21 -69.83 -18.05 12.03
C ALA A 21 -69.14 -17.60 13.34
N VAL A 22 -68.77 -18.54 14.17
CA VAL A 22 -67.82 -18.34 15.24
C VAL A 22 -66.47 -17.97 14.60
N CYS A 23 -66.18 -16.69 14.54
CA CYS A 23 -64.83 -16.25 14.21
C CYS A 23 -63.88 -16.62 15.36
N VAL A 24 -63.22 -17.78 15.25
CA VAL A 24 -61.98 -18.04 16.00
C VAL A 24 -60.94 -17.08 15.44
N GLY A 25 -60.76 -15.96 16.16
CA GLY A 25 -59.66 -15.04 15.86
C GLY A 25 -58.33 -15.76 16.11
N VAL A 26 -57.71 -16.25 15.05
CA VAL A 26 -56.28 -16.59 15.09
C VAL A 26 -55.54 -15.28 15.25
N VAL A 27 -55.22 -14.95 16.48
CA VAL A 27 -54.25 -13.88 16.80
C VAL A 27 -52.92 -14.40 16.26
N PHE A 28 -52.54 -13.97 15.07
CA PHE A 28 -51.15 -14.04 14.64
C PHE A 28 -50.42 -13.11 15.61
N ALA A 29 -49.85 -13.66 16.67
CA ALA A 29 -48.81 -12.96 17.40
C ALA A 29 -47.74 -12.65 16.42
N GLU A 30 -47.62 -11.40 15.99
CA GLU A 30 -46.40 -10.91 15.35
C GLU A 30 -45.25 -11.32 16.29
N ARG A 31 -44.50 -12.36 15.89
CA ARG A 31 -43.26 -12.69 16.55
C ARG A 31 -42.37 -11.44 16.34
N ARG A 32 -42.20 -10.66 17.39
CA ARG A 32 -41.16 -9.63 17.39
C ARG A 32 -39.89 -10.31 16.90
N PRO A 33 -39.17 -9.71 15.95
CA PRO A 33 -37.91 -10.27 15.49
C PRO A 33 -37.05 -10.47 16.75
N VAL A 34 -36.63 -11.69 17.00
CA VAL A 34 -35.70 -12.02 18.09
C VAL A 34 -34.40 -11.39 17.71
N THR A 35 -33.88 -10.52 18.56
CA THR A 35 -32.59 -9.85 18.35
C THR A 35 -31.60 -10.37 19.40
N VAL A 36 -30.30 -10.36 19.05
CA VAL A 36 -29.20 -10.64 19.96
C VAL A 36 -28.46 -9.33 20.23
N THR A 37 -28.36 -8.96 21.49
CA THR A 37 -27.70 -7.71 21.90
C THR A 37 -26.38 -8.04 22.56
N ILE A 38 -25.28 -7.51 22.02
CA ILE A 38 -23.91 -7.67 22.53
C ILE A 38 -23.47 -6.39 23.25
N ASP A 39 -22.71 -6.57 24.32
CA ASP A 39 -22.05 -5.52 25.09
C ASP A 39 -20.76 -6.09 25.70
N SER A 40 -20.15 -5.42 26.65
CA SER A 40 -18.93 -5.88 27.32
C SER A 40 -19.10 -7.15 28.16
N SER A 41 -20.33 -7.62 28.40
CA SER A 41 -20.62 -8.83 29.18
C SER A 41 -20.60 -10.11 28.35
N VAL A 42 -20.45 -10.02 27.02
CA VAL A 42 -20.29 -11.21 26.17
C VAL A 42 -19.04 -11.98 26.57
N THR A 43 -19.04 -13.27 26.32
CA THR A 43 -17.86 -14.11 26.52
C THR A 43 -17.35 -14.59 25.16
N ILE A 44 -16.07 -14.41 24.91
CA ILE A 44 -15.39 -14.98 23.75
C ILE A 44 -14.90 -16.38 24.11
N ILE A 45 -15.23 -17.35 23.29
CA ILE A 45 -14.82 -18.74 23.45
C ILE A 45 -13.82 -19.07 22.33
N GLU A 46 -12.60 -19.44 22.72
CA GLU A 46 -11.54 -19.85 21.81
C GLU A 46 -10.84 -21.08 22.36
N SER A 47 -10.68 -22.09 21.53
CA SER A 47 -9.96 -23.32 21.93
C SER A 47 -8.47 -23.01 22.16
N LEU A 48 -7.87 -23.65 23.16
CA LEU A 48 -6.42 -23.61 23.40
C LEU A 48 -5.62 -24.25 22.24
N ASP A 49 -6.26 -25.08 21.42
CA ASP A 49 -5.66 -25.71 20.25
C ASP A 49 -5.67 -24.81 19.00
N GLU A 50 -6.31 -23.62 19.06
CA GLU A 50 -6.24 -22.68 17.93
C GLU A 50 -4.80 -22.21 17.69
N PRO A 51 -4.40 -22.04 16.41
CA PRO A 51 -3.05 -21.58 16.07
C PRO A 51 -2.72 -20.20 16.65
N THR A 52 -1.47 -19.97 16.95
CA THR A 52 -0.99 -18.66 17.48
C THR A 52 -1.50 -17.46 16.67
N PRO A 53 -1.54 -17.47 15.31
CA PRO A 53 -2.09 -16.35 14.55
C PRO A 53 -3.58 -16.07 14.82
N VAL A 54 -4.39 -17.10 15.06
CA VAL A 54 -5.82 -16.93 15.41
C VAL A 54 -5.92 -16.28 16.77
N ARG A 55 -5.17 -16.78 17.78
CA ARG A 55 -5.15 -16.19 19.12
C ARG A 55 -4.72 -14.72 19.13
N ARG A 56 -3.75 -14.34 18.28
CA ARG A 56 -3.36 -12.93 18.11
C ARG A 56 -4.51 -12.09 17.55
N ALA A 57 -5.25 -12.60 16.55
CA ALA A 57 -6.43 -11.89 16.04
C ALA A 57 -7.54 -11.78 17.11
N THR A 58 -7.67 -12.77 18.00
CA THR A 58 -8.59 -12.72 19.14
C THR A 58 -8.17 -11.67 20.15
N GLU A 59 -6.87 -11.52 20.46
CA GLU A 59 -6.38 -10.42 21.32
C GLU A 59 -6.71 -9.05 20.70
N ASP A 60 -6.59 -8.88 19.40
CA ASP A 60 -6.99 -7.66 18.70
C ASP A 60 -8.51 -7.43 18.79
N LEU A 61 -9.32 -8.48 18.72
CA LEU A 61 -10.77 -8.39 18.92
C LEU A 61 -11.13 -7.94 20.36
N LEU A 62 -10.45 -8.45 21.39
CA LEU A 62 -10.62 -7.99 22.78
C LEU A 62 -10.34 -6.49 22.88
N ASN A 63 -9.25 -6.03 22.29
CA ASN A 63 -8.91 -4.61 22.22
C ASN A 63 -9.98 -3.78 21.48
N ASP A 64 -10.58 -4.32 20.42
CA ASP A 64 -11.64 -3.63 19.69
C ASP A 64 -12.92 -3.52 20.52
N PHE A 65 -13.28 -4.55 21.28
CA PHE A 65 -14.37 -4.47 22.28
C PHE A 65 -14.09 -3.39 23.31
N ASN A 66 -12.87 -3.31 23.83
CA ASN A 66 -12.47 -2.26 24.77
C ASN A 66 -12.60 -0.85 24.18
N LYS A 67 -12.23 -0.66 22.91
CA LYS A 67 -12.41 0.62 22.21
C LYS A 67 -13.88 1.03 22.13
N VAL A 68 -14.79 0.07 21.88
CA VAL A 68 -16.23 0.30 21.65
C VAL A 68 -17.01 0.38 22.96
N PHE A 69 -16.80 -0.56 23.87
CA PHE A 69 -17.59 -0.69 25.11
C PHE A 69 -16.87 -0.20 26.35
N GLY A 70 -15.56 0.14 26.25
CA GLY A 70 -14.73 0.60 27.36
C GLY A 70 -14.22 -0.51 28.29
N GLN A 71 -14.46 -1.77 27.94
CA GLN A 71 -14.01 -2.95 28.67
C GLN A 71 -13.82 -4.13 27.71
N GLU A 72 -12.81 -4.96 27.97
CA GLU A 72 -12.61 -6.23 27.28
C GLU A 72 -13.62 -7.28 27.74
N PRO A 73 -14.18 -8.11 26.85
CA PRO A 73 -15.00 -9.25 27.21
C PRO A 73 -14.18 -10.35 27.89
N ASN A 74 -14.84 -11.25 28.60
CA ASN A 74 -14.18 -12.43 29.15
C ASN A 74 -13.77 -13.40 28.02
N LEU A 75 -12.55 -13.94 28.11
CA LEU A 75 -12.03 -14.98 27.22
C LEU A 75 -11.94 -16.30 27.97
N THR A 76 -12.48 -17.37 27.39
CA THR A 76 -12.42 -18.73 27.96
C THR A 76 -12.32 -19.79 26.85
N ASP A 77 -11.89 -20.98 27.19
CA ASP A 77 -11.90 -22.17 26.34
C ASP A 77 -13.09 -23.12 26.66
N HIS A 78 -13.94 -22.77 27.65
CA HIS A 78 -15.05 -23.58 28.11
C HIS A 78 -16.40 -22.88 27.98
N LEU A 79 -17.40 -23.56 27.37
CA LEU A 79 -18.74 -23.03 27.20
C LEU A 79 -19.47 -22.81 28.55
N GLU A 80 -19.18 -23.66 29.53
CA GLU A 80 -19.77 -23.58 30.89
C GLU A 80 -19.36 -22.32 31.66
N ASP A 81 -18.25 -21.70 31.27
CA ASP A 81 -17.78 -20.44 31.90
C ASP A 81 -18.31 -19.20 31.19
N SER A 82 -19.15 -19.37 30.16
CA SER A 82 -19.67 -18.26 29.37
C SER A 82 -20.98 -17.68 29.93
N GLY A 83 -21.25 -16.41 29.60
CA GLY A 83 -22.51 -15.73 29.90
C GLY A 83 -23.65 -16.11 28.96
N GLN A 84 -24.75 -15.33 29.02
CA GLN A 84 -25.96 -15.59 28.19
C GLN A 84 -25.69 -15.52 26.67
N ILE A 85 -24.73 -14.70 26.26
CA ILE A 85 -24.32 -14.54 24.87
C ILE A 85 -22.83 -14.86 24.79
N ALA A 86 -22.48 -15.78 23.90
CA ALA A 86 -21.11 -16.16 23.62
C ALA A 86 -20.75 -15.87 22.16
N ILE A 87 -19.49 -15.52 21.93
CA ILE A 87 -18.88 -15.42 20.59
C ILE A 87 -17.90 -16.58 20.47
N LEU A 88 -18.19 -17.55 19.62
CA LEU A 88 -17.33 -18.71 19.39
C LEU A 88 -16.43 -18.44 18.19
N ILE A 89 -15.12 -18.52 18.40
CA ILE A 89 -14.10 -18.54 17.36
C ILE A 89 -13.77 -20.00 17.07
N SER A 90 -13.94 -20.43 15.79
CA SER A 90 -13.75 -21.81 15.41
C SER A 90 -13.10 -21.93 14.03
N GLY A 91 -11.93 -22.55 14.01
CA GLY A 91 -11.22 -22.97 12.81
C GLY A 91 -11.81 -24.25 12.18
N PRO A 92 -11.09 -24.85 11.22
CA PRO A 92 -11.57 -26.02 10.45
C PRO A 92 -11.69 -27.31 11.26
N LYS A 93 -11.14 -27.35 12.47
CA LYS A 93 -11.32 -28.45 13.43
C LYS A 93 -12.20 -27.95 14.58
N PRO A 94 -13.52 -27.97 14.39
CA PRO A 94 -14.40 -27.43 15.41
C PRO A 94 -14.31 -28.25 16.70
N SER A 95 -14.31 -27.57 17.84
CA SER A 95 -14.61 -28.18 19.13
C SER A 95 -16.01 -28.79 19.10
N ASP A 96 -16.35 -29.63 20.08
CA ASP A 96 -17.71 -30.25 20.18
C ASP A 96 -18.85 -29.20 20.09
N PHE A 97 -18.61 -27.98 20.49
CA PHE A 97 -19.56 -26.86 20.38
C PHE A 97 -19.56 -26.24 18.97
N GLY A 98 -18.40 -26.18 18.31
CA GLY A 98 -18.27 -25.70 16.95
C GLY A 98 -18.99 -26.55 15.89
N ALA A 99 -19.32 -27.80 16.18
CA ALA A 99 -20.09 -28.67 15.31
C ALA A 99 -21.50 -28.11 14.96
N ARG A 100 -22.01 -27.13 15.74
CA ARG A 100 -23.26 -26.41 15.44
C ARG A 100 -23.10 -25.22 14.52
N CYS A 101 -21.90 -24.72 14.37
CA CYS A 101 -21.56 -23.60 13.49
C CYS A 101 -21.28 -24.12 12.08
N LYS A 102 -21.75 -23.37 11.08
CA LYS A 102 -21.50 -23.71 9.68
C LYS A 102 -20.10 -23.25 9.29
N ILE A 103 -19.22 -24.19 8.98
CA ILE A 103 -17.90 -23.88 8.42
C ILE A 103 -18.05 -23.71 6.90
N PRO A 104 -17.60 -22.62 6.31
CA PRO A 104 -17.64 -22.41 4.87
C PRO A 104 -16.63 -23.32 4.15
N SER A 105 -16.77 -23.45 2.84
CA SER A 105 -15.87 -24.21 1.97
C SER A 105 -15.08 -23.27 1.06
N GLY A 106 -13.85 -23.66 0.72
CA GLY A 106 -12.95 -22.88 -0.13
C GLY A 106 -11.85 -22.21 0.69
N THR A 107 -10.67 -22.03 0.09
CA THR A 107 -9.50 -21.46 0.77
C THR A 107 -9.81 -20.05 1.29
N GLU A 108 -9.44 -19.79 2.54
CA GLU A 108 -9.60 -18.48 3.20
C GLU A 108 -11.04 -17.95 3.25
N SER A 109 -12.05 -18.81 2.99
CA SER A 109 -13.45 -18.42 3.16
C SER A 109 -13.84 -18.37 4.64
N PHE A 110 -14.84 -17.56 4.99
CA PHE A 110 -15.28 -17.42 6.36
C PHE A 110 -16.77 -17.10 6.46
N ALA A 111 -17.36 -17.33 7.63
CA ALA A 111 -18.78 -17.10 7.84
C ALA A 111 -19.09 -16.61 9.25
N PHE A 112 -20.21 -15.91 9.35
CA PHE A 112 -20.90 -15.55 10.59
C PHE A 112 -22.24 -16.26 10.65
N SER A 113 -22.65 -16.68 11.84
CA SER A 113 -24.01 -17.15 12.09
C SER A 113 -24.36 -17.03 13.57
N ILE A 114 -25.67 -16.94 13.88
CA ILE A 114 -26.15 -17.05 15.24
C ILE A 114 -26.80 -18.39 15.41
N VAL A 115 -26.43 -19.10 16.48
CA VAL A 115 -27.02 -20.38 16.90
C VAL A 115 -27.74 -20.17 18.22
N HIS A 116 -29.06 -20.41 18.22
CA HIS A 116 -29.89 -20.34 19.41
C HIS A 116 -29.81 -21.66 20.18
N LEU A 117 -29.17 -21.66 21.32
CA LEU A 117 -28.98 -22.86 22.14
C LEU A 117 -30.15 -23.14 23.09
N GLY A 118 -30.88 -22.08 23.48
CA GLY A 118 -32.02 -22.18 24.40
C GLY A 118 -31.65 -22.64 25.82
N GLY A 119 -30.37 -22.66 26.15
CA GLY A 119 -29.86 -23.07 27.45
C GLY A 119 -30.15 -22.05 28.56
N ARG A 120 -30.05 -22.48 29.81
CA ARG A 120 -30.15 -21.55 30.94
C ARG A 120 -28.93 -20.70 31.11
N GLN A 121 -27.74 -21.19 30.74
CA GLN A 121 -26.45 -20.52 30.88
C GLN A 121 -26.10 -19.76 29.60
N VAL A 122 -26.01 -20.43 28.45
CA VAL A 122 -25.84 -19.79 27.14
C VAL A 122 -27.13 -19.91 26.36
N ARG A 123 -27.69 -18.79 25.97
CA ARG A 123 -28.90 -18.72 25.16
C ARG A 123 -28.61 -18.60 23.68
N ASP A 124 -27.66 -17.75 23.33
CA ASP A 124 -27.30 -17.40 21.96
C ASP A 124 -25.78 -17.46 21.77
N MET A 125 -25.34 -18.06 20.68
CA MET A 125 -23.94 -18.17 20.32
C MET A 125 -23.70 -17.57 18.94
N ILE A 126 -22.85 -16.57 18.85
CA ILE A 126 -22.39 -15.98 17.60
C ILE A 126 -21.16 -16.76 17.14
N CYS A 127 -21.24 -17.43 15.99
CA CYS A 127 -20.17 -18.19 15.42
C CYS A 127 -19.34 -17.32 14.47
N LEU A 128 -18.02 -17.26 14.68
CA LEU A 128 -17.05 -16.73 13.75
C LEU A 128 -16.21 -17.91 13.23
N THR A 129 -16.45 -18.32 11.99
CA THR A 129 -15.88 -19.57 11.45
C THR A 129 -15.07 -19.35 10.20
N GLY A 130 -13.92 -20.02 10.11
CA GLY A 130 -13.07 -20.04 8.92
C GLY A 130 -12.90 -21.44 8.35
N SER A 131 -12.73 -21.53 7.04
CA SER A 131 -12.40 -22.79 6.34
C SER A 131 -10.96 -23.27 6.62
N ASP A 132 -10.11 -22.35 7.05
CA ASP A 132 -8.73 -22.54 7.43
C ASP A 132 -8.29 -21.44 8.44
N MET A 133 -7.02 -21.47 8.84
CA MET A 133 -6.49 -20.51 9.81
C MET A 133 -6.74 -19.06 9.40
N ARG A 134 -6.46 -18.68 8.14
CA ARG A 134 -6.64 -17.30 7.66
C ARG A 134 -8.10 -16.94 7.51
N GLY A 135 -8.94 -17.86 7.06
CA GLY A 135 -10.40 -17.67 7.07
C GLY A 135 -10.92 -17.35 8.46
N THR A 136 -10.40 -18.02 9.51
CA THR A 136 -10.77 -17.72 10.90
C THR A 136 -10.31 -16.32 11.33
N ILE A 137 -9.07 -15.93 11.01
CA ILE A 137 -8.54 -14.57 11.24
C ILE A 137 -9.43 -13.52 10.54
N TYR A 138 -9.82 -13.77 9.29
CA TYR A 138 -10.67 -12.83 8.55
C TYR A 138 -12.09 -12.77 9.10
N ALA A 139 -12.63 -13.87 9.64
CA ALA A 139 -13.90 -13.82 10.34
C ALA A 139 -13.84 -12.89 11.56
N ILE A 140 -12.78 -12.96 12.34
CA ILE A 140 -12.56 -12.11 13.50
C ILE A 140 -12.50 -10.63 13.08
N TYR A 141 -11.62 -10.26 12.15
CA TYR A 141 -11.46 -8.87 11.75
C TYR A 141 -12.66 -8.32 10.96
N GLN A 142 -13.33 -9.14 10.17
CA GLN A 142 -14.53 -8.70 9.46
C GLN A 142 -15.72 -8.50 10.42
N PHE A 143 -15.83 -9.31 11.48
CA PHE A 143 -16.79 -9.08 12.54
C PHE A 143 -16.49 -7.77 13.26
N SER A 144 -15.24 -7.51 13.61
CA SER A 144 -14.80 -6.26 14.19
C SER A 144 -15.15 -5.06 13.30
N GLN A 145 -14.90 -5.14 12.01
CA GLN A 145 -15.25 -4.08 11.06
C GLN A 145 -16.76 -3.87 10.94
N MET A 146 -17.53 -4.94 10.73
CA MET A 146 -18.96 -4.85 10.41
C MET A 146 -19.83 -4.57 11.62
N VAL A 147 -19.44 -5.10 12.78
CA VAL A 147 -20.27 -5.05 14.00
C VAL A 147 -19.75 -4.03 15.00
N LEU A 148 -18.44 -4.00 15.24
CA LEU A 148 -17.84 -3.06 16.19
C LEU A 148 -17.46 -1.73 15.53
N GLY A 149 -17.49 -1.61 14.20
CA GLY A 149 -17.15 -0.38 13.48
C GLY A 149 -15.65 -0.06 13.46
N THR A 150 -14.78 -1.04 13.74
CA THR A 150 -13.32 -0.82 13.69
C THR A 150 -12.84 -0.80 12.24
N ASP A 151 -12.41 0.35 11.78
CA ASP A 151 -11.90 0.52 10.41
C ASP A 151 -10.61 -0.29 10.19
N PRO A 152 -10.45 -0.99 9.06
CA PRO A 152 -9.21 -1.73 8.76
C PRO A 152 -7.94 -0.88 8.71
N MET A 153 -8.08 0.41 8.36
CA MET A 153 -6.97 1.36 8.26
C MET A 153 -6.79 2.21 9.52
N TYR A 154 -7.53 1.93 10.61
CA TYR A 154 -7.57 2.78 11.82
C TYR A 154 -6.20 3.12 12.40
N LEU A 155 -5.23 2.24 12.22
CA LEU A 155 -3.85 2.47 12.67
C LEU A 155 -3.16 3.60 11.90
N TRP A 156 -3.60 3.88 10.68
CA TRP A 156 -3.00 4.87 9.76
C TRP A 156 -3.85 6.13 9.62
N THR A 157 -5.17 6.00 9.78
CA THR A 157 -6.13 7.10 9.64
C THR A 157 -6.57 7.68 10.98
N ASP A 158 -6.19 7.07 12.12
CA ASP A 158 -6.62 7.41 13.48
C ASP A 158 -8.13 7.37 13.70
N LYS A 159 -8.87 6.69 12.82
CA LYS A 159 -10.31 6.53 12.96
C LYS A 159 -10.64 5.62 14.14
N ARG A 160 -11.32 6.17 15.10
CA ARG A 160 -11.79 5.42 16.27
C ARG A 160 -13.20 4.91 16.01
N PRO A 161 -13.53 3.67 16.42
CA PRO A 161 -14.91 3.22 16.40
C PRO A 161 -15.75 4.05 17.40
N ASP A 162 -17.04 4.18 17.08
CA ASP A 162 -17.99 4.84 17.97
C ASP A 162 -18.14 4.06 19.29
N LYS A 163 -18.33 4.79 20.39
CA LYS A 163 -18.61 4.17 21.68
C LYS A 163 -20.09 3.81 21.80
N HIS A 164 -20.36 2.58 22.20
CA HIS A 164 -21.69 2.06 22.41
C HIS A 164 -21.84 1.45 23.80
N SER A 165 -23.04 1.51 24.37
CA SER A 165 -23.39 0.72 25.56
C SER A 165 -23.76 -0.71 25.18
N SER A 166 -24.32 -0.90 23.99
CA SER A 166 -24.67 -2.18 23.41
C SER A 166 -24.90 -2.06 21.90
N ILE A 167 -24.76 -3.18 21.18
CA ILE A 167 -25.05 -3.30 19.73
C ILE A 167 -26.06 -4.44 19.55
N THR A 168 -27.11 -4.21 18.78
CA THR A 168 -28.16 -5.19 18.53
C THR A 168 -28.03 -5.76 17.13
N LEU A 169 -27.95 -7.08 17.05
CA LEU A 169 -27.90 -7.86 15.82
C LEU A 169 -29.25 -8.52 15.53
N PRO A 170 -29.69 -8.64 14.26
CA PRO A 170 -30.83 -9.48 13.91
C PRO A 170 -30.57 -10.93 14.32
N ALA A 171 -31.59 -11.64 14.78
CA ALA A 171 -31.44 -13.02 15.24
C ALA A 171 -31.07 -13.99 14.10
N ASP A 172 -31.35 -13.62 12.87
CA ASP A 172 -30.97 -14.33 11.66
C ASP A 172 -29.65 -13.81 11.03
N PHE A 173 -28.85 -13.05 11.83
CA PHE A 173 -27.55 -12.53 11.37
C PHE A 173 -26.67 -13.70 10.91
N ALA A 174 -26.51 -13.78 9.61
CA ALA A 174 -25.66 -14.76 8.95
C ALA A 174 -25.07 -14.18 7.67
N LYS A 175 -23.79 -14.41 7.46
CA LYS A 175 -23.11 -13.99 6.24
C LYS A 175 -21.99 -14.96 5.91
N VAL A 176 -21.88 -15.34 4.65
CA VAL A 176 -20.77 -16.14 4.14
C VAL A 176 -19.94 -15.28 3.21
N HIS A 177 -18.64 -15.28 3.43
CA HIS A 177 -17.66 -14.65 2.57
C HIS A 177 -16.91 -15.73 1.79
N PRO A 178 -16.95 -15.70 0.46
CA PRO A 178 -16.27 -16.68 -0.38
C PRO A 178 -14.75 -16.53 -0.31
N SER A 179 -14.05 -17.47 -0.94
CA SER A 179 -12.60 -17.36 -1.17
C SER A 179 -12.26 -16.09 -1.92
N PRO A 180 -11.06 -15.54 -1.69
CA PRO A 180 -10.58 -14.35 -2.42
C PRO A 180 -10.41 -14.61 -3.91
N VAL A 181 -10.51 -13.57 -4.70
CA VAL A 181 -10.25 -13.64 -6.15
C VAL A 181 -8.77 -13.90 -6.43
N ILE A 182 -7.88 -13.23 -5.70
CA ILE A 182 -6.43 -13.39 -5.87
C ILE A 182 -5.86 -14.24 -4.71
N LYS A 183 -5.08 -15.26 -5.06
CA LYS A 183 -4.55 -16.26 -4.10
C LYS A 183 -3.56 -15.67 -3.10
N TYR A 184 -2.43 -15.13 -3.58
CA TYR A 184 -1.42 -14.46 -2.75
C TYR A 184 -1.59 -12.95 -2.92
N ARG A 185 -1.74 -12.20 -1.84
CA ARG A 185 -2.01 -10.76 -1.86
C ARG A 185 -1.48 -10.10 -0.60
N GLY A 186 -0.77 -8.99 -0.77
CA GLY A 186 -0.19 -8.32 0.39
C GLY A 186 0.65 -7.12 0.03
N PHE A 187 1.35 -6.60 1.03
CA PHE A 187 2.10 -5.35 0.97
C PHE A 187 3.58 -5.55 0.76
N PHE A 188 4.18 -4.53 0.19
CA PHE A 188 5.59 -4.24 0.27
C PHE A 188 5.78 -2.80 0.75
N PRO A 189 6.08 -2.57 2.04
CA PRO A 189 6.64 -1.31 2.51
C PRO A 189 8.05 -1.19 1.95
N ASN A 190 8.21 -0.44 0.86
CA ASN A 190 9.46 -0.36 0.13
C ASN A 190 10.31 0.79 0.67
N ASP A 191 11.57 0.49 1.01
CA ASP A 191 12.62 1.41 1.46
C ASP A 191 12.28 2.26 2.70
N GLU A 192 11.09 2.15 3.24
CA GLU A 192 10.65 2.54 4.59
C GLU A 192 11.03 3.97 5.00
N ASP A 193 10.89 4.93 4.10
CA ASP A 193 11.36 6.30 4.23
C ASP A 193 10.86 6.99 5.53
N LEU A 194 9.57 7.27 5.61
CA LEU A 194 8.97 7.92 6.77
C LEU A 194 8.79 6.98 7.96
N LEU A 195 8.62 5.68 7.71
CA LEU A 195 8.46 4.67 8.76
C LEU A 195 9.73 4.46 9.57
N THR A 196 10.92 4.56 8.94
CA THR A 196 12.20 4.36 9.61
C THR A 196 12.39 5.40 10.71
N GLY A 197 12.59 4.93 11.95
CA GLY A 197 12.77 5.77 13.13
C GLY A 197 11.52 6.56 13.57
N TRP A 198 10.34 6.40 12.97
CA TRP A 198 9.10 7.08 13.41
C TRP A 198 8.71 6.69 14.84
N MET A 199 8.75 5.40 15.17
CA MET A 199 8.69 4.89 16.54
C MET A 199 9.95 4.07 16.74
N PRO A 200 11.06 4.68 17.22
CA PRO A 200 12.38 4.11 17.04
C PRO A 200 12.50 2.70 17.62
N ALA A 201 13.09 1.81 16.82
CA ALA A 201 13.47 0.49 17.24
C ALA A 201 14.61 0.54 18.26
N THR A 202 14.79 -0.54 18.99
CA THR A 202 15.97 -0.74 19.83
C THR A 202 17.04 -1.48 19.03
N LYS A 203 18.32 -1.33 19.41
CA LYS A 203 19.41 -2.09 18.77
C LYS A 203 19.25 -3.62 18.85
N SER A 204 18.52 -4.10 19.85
CA SER A 204 18.23 -5.54 20.01
C SER A 204 17.22 -6.06 18.98
N GLU A 205 16.40 -5.19 18.39
CA GLU A 205 15.44 -5.57 17.34
C GLU A 205 16.11 -5.76 15.99
N ARG A 206 17.29 -5.19 15.78
CA ARG A 206 18.05 -5.25 14.52
C ARG A 206 17.22 -4.86 13.28
N THR A 207 16.40 -3.80 13.40
CA THR A 207 15.56 -3.29 12.33
C THR A 207 15.41 -1.77 12.46
N GLY A 208 15.36 -1.06 11.35
CA GLY A 208 15.16 0.40 11.31
C GLY A 208 13.73 0.82 11.66
N ILE A 209 12.76 -0.06 11.46
CA ILE A 209 11.36 0.06 11.88
C ILE A 209 11.17 -0.82 13.10
N SER A 210 10.60 -0.29 14.21
CA SER A 210 10.38 -1.09 15.41
C SER A 210 9.42 -2.26 15.15
N LEU A 211 9.61 -3.37 15.87
CA LEU A 211 8.71 -4.54 15.78
C LEU A 211 7.25 -4.17 16.11
N ARG A 212 7.05 -3.14 16.92
CA ARG A 212 5.71 -2.58 17.17
C ARG A 212 5.07 -1.98 15.92
N VAL A 213 5.83 -1.26 15.12
CA VAL A 213 5.34 -0.69 13.84
C VAL A 213 5.11 -1.79 12.82
N TRP A 214 6.02 -2.78 12.76
CA TRP A 214 5.81 -3.97 11.94
C TRP A 214 4.54 -4.73 12.32
N ASP A 215 4.26 -4.90 13.61
CA ASP A 215 3.03 -5.55 14.08
C ASP A 215 1.79 -4.79 13.62
N ASN A 216 1.81 -3.44 13.63
CA ASN A 216 0.74 -2.61 13.08
C ASN A 216 0.55 -2.82 11.57
N ILE A 217 1.64 -2.97 10.82
CA ILE A 217 1.59 -3.26 9.37
C ILE A 217 0.94 -4.64 9.14
N PHE A 218 1.37 -5.66 9.88
CA PHE A 218 0.85 -7.02 9.75
C PHE A 218 -0.63 -7.11 10.11
N GLU A 219 -1.05 -6.45 11.18
CA GLU A 219 -2.46 -6.34 11.55
C GLU A 219 -3.29 -5.68 10.44
N THR A 220 -2.78 -4.58 9.85
CA THR A 220 -3.45 -3.88 8.75
C THR A 220 -3.65 -4.79 7.53
N ILE A 221 -2.60 -5.53 7.14
CA ILE A 221 -2.69 -6.50 6.02
C ILE A 221 -3.81 -7.51 6.28
N LEU A 222 -3.86 -8.09 7.47
CA LEU A 222 -4.85 -9.11 7.83
C LEU A 222 -6.27 -8.51 7.93
N ARG A 223 -6.43 -7.31 8.45
CA ARG A 223 -7.73 -6.59 8.47
C ARG A 223 -8.23 -6.28 7.06
N LEU A 224 -7.33 -6.03 6.12
CA LEU A 224 -7.63 -5.89 4.69
C LEU A 224 -7.69 -7.23 3.96
N LYS A 225 -7.70 -8.33 4.69
CA LYS A 225 -7.76 -9.70 4.16
C LYS A 225 -6.58 -10.06 3.23
N GLY A 226 -5.43 -9.41 3.42
CA GLY A 226 -4.15 -9.83 2.85
C GLY A 226 -3.59 -11.06 3.58
N ASN A 227 -2.73 -11.82 2.91
CA ASN A 227 -2.13 -13.04 3.45
C ASN A 227 -0.61 -13.09 3.32
N MET A 228 0.01 -12.07 2.73
CA MET A 228 1.42 -12.06 2.37
C MET A 228 2.09 -10.73 2.72
N ILE A 229 3.38 -10.76 2.98
CA ILE A 229 4.23 -9.57 3.19
C ILE A 229 5.61 -9.77 2.57
N VAL A 230 6.15 -8.73 1.96
CA VAL A 230 7.59 -8.52 1.79
C VAL A 230 8.02 -7.61 2.93
N PRO A 231 8.69 -8.15 4.00
CA PRO A 231 8.85 -7.42 5.26
C PRO A 231 10.07 -6.50 5.28
N GLY A 232 10.22 -5.68 4.26
CA GLY A 232 11.32 -4.72 4.08
C GLY A 232 12.17 -5.00 2.85
N THR A 233 12.93 -3.98 2.43
CA THR A 233 13.72 -4.02 1.20
C THR A 233 15.00 -4.85 1.35
N TRP A 234 15.78 -4.59 2.40
CA TRP A 234 17.11 -5.17 2.63
C TRP A 234 17.15 -5.94 3.95
N ILE A 235 16.46 -7.08 3.99
CA ILE A 235 16.34 -7.89 5.21
C ILE A 235 17.21 -9.15 5.16
N PHE A 236 17.47 -9.69 6.34
CA PHE A 236 17.99 -11.04 6.50
C PHE A 236 16.89 -12.02 6.92
N PRO A 237 17.00 -13.31 6.58
CA PRO A 237 15.98 -14.32 6.92
C PRO A 237 15.68 -14.46 8.43
N ASP A 238 16.61 -14.07 9.30
CA ASP A 238 16.50 -14.14 10.77
C ASP A 238 16.18 -12.80 11.43
N ASP A 239 15.80 -11.78 10.68
CA ASP A 239 15.36 -10.51 11.23
C ASP A 239 14.03 -10.64 11.97
N GLY A 240 13.87 -9.87 13.05
CA GLY A 240 12.74 -10.00 13.96
C GLY A 240 11.36 -9.82 13.32
N GLN A 241 11.27 -9.00 12.28
CA GLN A 241 10.02 -8.79 11.54
C GLN A 241 9.60 -10.03 10.73
N VAL A 242 10.52 -10.89 10.29
CA VAL A 242 10.21 -12.14 9.60
C VAL A 242 9.46 -13.09 10.56
N GLU A 243 10.01 -13.30 11.76
CA GLU A 243 9.37 -14.12 12.80
C GLU A 243 8.02 -13.51 13.26
N ALA A 244 7.97 -12.18 13.42
CA ALA A 244 6.74 -11.49 13.84
C ALA A 244 5.62 -11.64 12.80
N ALA A 245 5.92 -11.53 11.50
CA ALA A 245 4.97 -11.76 10.41
C ALA A 245 4.44 -13.20 10.41
N SER A 246 5.32 -14.20 10.60
CA SER A 246 4.93 -15.60 10.70
C SER A 246 4.00 -15.84 11.90
N LYS A 247 4.27 -15.22 13.06
CA LYS A 247 3.39 -15.30 14.25
C LYS A 247 2.02 -14.67 14.06
N ARG A 248 1.87 -13.76 13.12
CA ARG A 248 0.57 -13.21 12.67
C ARG A 248 -0.09 -14.09 11.59
N GLY A 249 0.58 -15.11 11.05
CA GLY A 249 0.07 -16.03 10.03
C GLY A 249 0.23 -15.51 8.60
N LEU A 250 1.11 -14.54 8.38
CA LEU A 250 1.44 -14.04 7.06
C LEU A 250 2.45 -14.95 6.36
N ILE A 251 2.29 -15.08 5.05
CA ILE A 251 3.26 -15.71 4.16
C ILE A 251 4.40 -14.73 3.94
N ILE A 252 5.62 -15.19 4.14
CA ILE A 252 6.82 -14.39 3.88
C ILE A 252 7.19 -14.51 2.41
N ASN A 253 7.37 -13.38 1.75
CA ASN A 253 7.92 -13.32 0.40
C ASN A 253 9.16 -12.41 0.42
N GLN A 254 10.13 -12.65 -0.46
CA GLN A 254 11.32 -11.83 -0.57
C GLN A 254 11.15 -10.78 -1.68
N HIS A 255 11.77 -9.64 -1.50
CA HIS A 255 11.92 -8.64 -2.56
C HIS A 255 12.71 -9.20 -3.75
N HIS A 256 12.37 -8.81 -4.96
CA HIS A 256 13.05 -9.29 -6.19
C HIS A 256 14.56 -9.00 -6.22
N ALA A 257 15.01 -7.97 -5.50
CA ALA A 257 16.43 -7.64 -5.37
C ALA A 257 17.21 -8.56 -4.40
N ILE A 258 16.48 -9.32 -3.53
CA ILE A 258 17.08 -10.25 -2.57
C ILE A 258 16.58 -11.70 -2.80
N PRO A 259 16.82 -12.29 -3.96
CA PRO A 259 16.38 -13.66 -4.24
C PRO A 259 16.78 -14.63 -3.14
N LEU A 260 15.82 -15.48 -2.72
CA LEU A 260 15.96 -16.44 -1.62
C LEU A 260 16.35 -15.81 -0.25
N GLY A 261 16.24 -14.48 -0.09
CA GLY A 261 16.61 -13.77 1.13
C GLY A 261 18.09 -13.40 1.24
N VAL A 262 18.83 -13.45 0.14
CA VAL A 262 20.23 -12.97 0.13
C VAL A 262 20.25 -11.45 0.03
N ASN A 263 20.62 -10.78 1.14
CA ASN A 263 20.70 -9.32 1.21
C ASN A 263 21.89 -8.78 0.41
N VAL A 264 21.67 -8.49 -0.89
CA VAL A 264 22.75 -8.05 -1.79
C VAL A 264 23.32 -6.65 -1.46
N ALA A 265 22.63 -5.84 -0.65
CA ALA A 265 23.18 -4.59 -0.14
C ALA A 265 24.28 -4.81 0.91
N ARG A 266 24.33 -6.02 1.50
CA ARG A 266 25.31 -6.49 2.47
C ARG A 266 26.25 -7.54 1.92
N TRP A 267 26.40 -7.61 0.60
CA TRP A 267 27.37 -8.49 -0.04
C TRP A 267 28.81 -8.08 0.35
N PRO A 268 29.69 -9.03 0.71
CA PRO A 268 31.09 -8.70 1.05
C PRO A 268 31.80 -7.98 -0.09
N GLN A 269 32.47 -6.87 0.22
CA GLN A 269 33.08 -6.01 -0.81
C GLN A 269 34.29 -6.65 -1.52
N ASP A 270 34.95 -7.59 -0.85
CA ASP A 270 36.12 -8.33 -1.35
C ASP A 270 35.74 -9.59 -2.13
N VAL A 271 34.45 -9.92 -2.21
CA VAL A 271 33.95 -11.10 -2.92
C VAL A 271 33.19 -10.68 -4.17
N SER A 272 33.58 -11.28 -5.31
CA SER A 272 32.92 -10.99 -6.59
C SER A 272 31.48 -11.51 -6.62
N TYR A 273 30.52 -10.63 -6.86
CA TYR A 273 29.13 -10.99 -7.15
C TYR A 273 28.97 -11.19 -8.66
N ASN A 274 29.29 -12.37 -9.15
CA ASN A 274 29.23 -12.68 -10.58
C ASN A 274 28.91 -14.16 -10.82
N PHE A 275 27.69 -14.44 -11.28
CA PHE A 275 27.21 -15.81 -11.52
C PHE A 275 27.94 -16.50 -12.67
N SER A 276 28.49 -15.75 -13.63
CA SER A 276 29.22 -16.33 -14.76
C SER A 276 30.61 -16.89 -14.38
N THR A 277 31.25 -16.31 -13.37
CA THR A 277 32.63 -16.65 -12.97
C THR A 277 32.76 -17.20 -11.55
N HIS A 278 31.75 -16.97 -10.70
CA HIS A 278 31.75 -17.33 -9.28
C HIS A 278 30.40 -17.95 -8.86
N GLN A 279 29.84 -18.80 -9.73
CA GLN A 279 28.53 -19.43 -9.52
C GLN A 279 28.42 -20.12 -8.16
N GLU A 280 29.43 -20.89 -7.77
CA GLU A 280 29.47 -21.61 -6.50
C GLU A 280 29.43 -20.72 -5.24
N ILE A 281 29.89 -19.47 -5.33
CA ILE A 281 29.80 -18.52 -4.22
C ILE A 281 28.35 -18.06 -4.04
N LEU A 282 27.67 -17.73 -5.15
CA LEU A 282 26.26 -17.35 -5.09
C LEU A 282 25.38 -18.53 -4.62
N GLU A 283 25.65 -19.75 -5.11
CA GLU A 283 24.94 -20.96 -4.68
C GLU A 283 25.11 -21.22 -3.17
N ARG A 284 26.31 -21.02 -2.62
CA ARG A 284 26.52 -21.09 -1.17
C ARG A 284 25.71 -20.03 -0.41
N ALA A 285 25.79 -18.78 -0.87
CA ALA A 285 25.01 -17.69 -0.25
C ALA A 285 23.50 -17.98 -0.26
N TRP A 286 22.94 -18.45 -1.37
CA TRP A 286 21.56 -18.87 -1.46
C TRP A 286 21.25 -20.05 -0.53
N THR A 287 22.13 -21.04 -0.48
CA THR A 287 21.97 -22.22 0.40
C THR A 287 21.97 -21.82 1.87
N ASN A 288 22.89 -20.94 2.28
CA ASN A 288 22.99 -20.45 3.66
C ASN A 288 21.74 -19.62 4.03
N ALA A 289 21.31 -18.72 3.16
CA ALA A 289 20.08 -17.93 3.38
C ALA A 289 18.83 -18.83 3.51
N VAL A 290 18.66 -19.81 2.61
CA VAL A 290 17.55 -20.78 2.68
C VAL A 290 17.64 -21.62 3.95
N ALA A 291 18.86 -21.97 4.43
CA ALA A 291 19.04 -22.73 5.66
C ALA A 291 18.62 -21.94 6.91
N THR A 292 18.68 -20.63 6.88
CA THR A 292 18.35 -19.75 8.01
C THR A 292 16.84 -19.68 8.29
N TYR A 293 16.00 -19.74 7.26
CA TYR A 293 14.54 -19.75 7.46
C TYR A 293 14.08 -20.95 8.28
N LYS A 294 13.13 -20.72 9.20
CA LYS A 294 12.56 -21.77 10.05
C LYS A 294 11.58 -22.65 9.26
N ARG A 295 11.42 -23.91 9.69
CA ARG A 295 10.56 -24.89 8.98
C ARG A 295 9.07 -24.62 9.11
N ASP A 296 8.66 -23.92 10.14
CA ASP A 296 7.27 -23.53 10.44
C ASP A 296 6.88 -22.20 9.83
N GLU A 297 7.83 -21.47 9.23
CA GLU A 297 7.54 -20.28 8.44
C GLU A 297 6.99 -20.66 7.06
N GLU A 298 5.90 -20.05 6.65
CA GLU A 298 5.34 -20.22 5.32
C GLU A 298 5.99 -19.23 4.35
N ILE A 299 6.82 -19.74 3.46
CA ILE A 299 7.63 -18.94 2.54
C ILE A 299 7.14 -19.11 1.10
N LEU A 300 6.89 -18.00 0.42
CA LEU A 300 6.74 -17.92 -1.02
C LEU A 300 8.08 -17.40 -1.61
N TRP A 301 8.80 -18.26 -2.28
CA TRP A 301 10.19 -18.00 -2.66
C TRP A 301 10.31 -17.12 -3.90
N SER A 302 10.94 -15.96 -3.77
CA SER A 302 11.35 -15.14 -4.91
C SER A 302 12.64 -15.66 -5.50
N VAL A 303 12.61 -15.94 -6.81
CA VAL A 303 13.76 -16.41 -7.58
C VAL A 303 14.08 -15.43 -8.70
N GLY A 304 15.37 -15.30 -9.00
CA GLY A 304 15.84 -14.36 -10.01
C GLY A 304 17.34 -14.09 -9.89
N LEU A 305 17.84 -13.22 -10.73
CA LEU A 305 19.24 -12.76 -10.67
C LEU A 305 19.27 -11.25 -10.93
N ARG A 306 19.51 -10.47 -9.88
CA ARG A 306 19.67 -9.01 -9.92
C ARG A 306 21.11 -8.65 -9.58
N GLY A 307 21.51 -7.44 -9.89
CA GLY A 307 22.78 -6.87 -9.43
C GLY A 307 22.71 -6.36 -8.01
N LEU A 308 23.84 -5.90 -7.48
CA LEU A 308 23.90 -5.31 -6.15
C LEU A 308 23.01 -4.05 -6.06
N SER A 309 22.34 -3.87 -4.91
CA SER A 309 21.46 -2.73 -4.66
C SER A 309 20.41 -2.51 -5.75
N ASP A 310 19.76 -3.59 -6.17
CA ASP A 310 18.71 -3.64 -7.21
C ASP A 310 19.13 -3.11 -8.60
N SER A 311 20.41 -3.05 -8.88
CA SER A 311 20.89 -2.76 -10.23
C SER A 311 20.65 -3.92 -11.20
N SER A 312 20.72 -3.66 -12.50
CA SER A 312 20.73 -4.74 -13.47
C SER A 312 21.96 -5.65 -13.28
N TYR A 313 21.78 -6.97 -13.35
CA TYR A 313 22.89 -7.91 -13.29
C TYR A 313 23.95 -7.63 -14.38
N ALA A 314 23.55 -7.13 -15.54
CA ALA A 314 24.45 -6.74 -16.62
C ALA A 314 25.47 -5.65 -16.23
N SER A 315 25.22 -4.88 -15.15
CA SER A 315 26.17 -3.89 -14.65
C SER A 315 27.41 -4.53 -14.02
N LEU A 316 27.28 -5.76 -13.51
CA LEU A 316 28.32 -6.51 -12.78
C LEU A 316 29.02 -7.55 -13.63
N ASP A 317 28.42 -7.97 -14.73
CA ASP A 317 28.96 -8.98 -15.64
C ASP A 317 29.17 -8.41 -17.04
N PRO A 318 30.44 -8.02 -17.38
CA PRO A 318 30.73 -7.47 -18.70
C PRO A 318 30.39 -8.42 -19.86
N SER A 319 30.37 -9.74 -19.63
CA SER A 319 30.09 -10.74 -20.66
C SER A 319 28.67 -10.72 -21.21
N VAL A 320 27.71 -10.18 -20.39
CA VAL A 320 26.28 -10.12 -20.74
C VAL A 320 25.78 -8.69 -21.00
N ARG A 321 26.63 -7.66 -20.83
CA ARG A 321 26.22 -6.24 -20.87
C ARG A 321 25.46 -5.84 -22.14
N ASP A 322 25.93 -6.31 -23.29
CA ASP A 322 25.35 -5.98 -24.60
C ASP A 322 24.79 -7.24 -25.30
N ASN A 323 24.48 -8.28 -24.53
CA ASN A 323 24.02 -9.55 -25.04
C ASN A 323 22.79 -10.07 -24.29
N ASP A 324 21.60 -9.68 -24.72
CA ASP A 324 20.33 -10.06 -24.13
C ASP A 324 20.10 -11.58 -24.09
N GLU A 325 20.55 -12.33 -25.11
CA GLU A 325 20.38 -13.79 -25.11
C GLU A 325 21.21 -14.44 -24.00
N LEU A 326 22.44 -13.99 -23.81
CA LEU A 326 23.30 -14.49 -22.76
C LEU A 326 22.85 -14.05 -21.38
N LEU A 327 22.39 -12.80 -21.24
CA LEU A 327 21.80 -12.29 -20.00
C LEU A 327 20.57 -13.11 -19.59
N ALA A 328 19.63 -13.31 -20.51
CA ALA A 328 18.45 -14.13 -20.28
C ALA A 328 18.80 -15.58 -19.90
N LYS A 329 19.81 -16.13 -20.55
CA LYS A 329 20.31 -17.46 -20.20
C LYS A 329 20.86 -17.50 -18.77
N ARG A 330 21.67 -16.52 -18.35
CA ARG A 330 22.20 -16.46 -16.97
C ARG A 330 21.10 -16.37 -15.93
N ILE A 331 20.10 -15.53 -16.16
CA ILE A 331 18.93 -15.41 -15.26
C ILE A 331 18.19 -16.76 -15.19
N SER A 332 17.94 -17.39 -16.32
CA SER A 332 17.23 -18.69 -16.38
C SER A 332 18.03 -19.81 -15.69
N ASP A 333 19.34 -19.85 -15.86
CA ASP A 333 20.23 -20.81 -15.20
C ASP A 333 20.21 -20.59 -13.67
N ALA A 334 20.36 -19.35 -13.22
CA ALA A 334 20.31 -19.00 -11.80
C ALA A 334 18.97 -19.42 -11.15
N ILE A 335 17.85 -19.13 -11.76
CA ILE A 335 16.53 -19.57 -11.30
C ILE A 335 16.49 -21.08 -11.17
N SER A 336 17.01 -21.83 -12.15
CA SER A 336 17.01 -23.28 -12.12
C SER A 336 17.83 -23.86 -10.95
N GLU A 337 18.97 -23.25 -10.62
CA GLU A 337 19.77 -23.65 -9.46
C GLU A 337 19.07 -23.27 -8.15
N GLN A 338 18.48 -22.10 -8.05
CA GLN A 338 17.72 -21.66 -6.87
C GLN A 338 16.55 -22.59 -6.54
N LEU A 339 15.81 -23.08 -7.56
CA LEU A 339 14.76 -24.07 -7.35
C LEU A 339 15.31 -25.37 -6.73
N LYS A 340 16.47 -25.87 -7.20
CA LYS A 340 17.11 -27.07 -6.63
C LYS A 340 17.50 -26.88 -5.17
N ILE A 341 18.14 -25.72 -4.87
CA ILE A 341 18.58 -25.38 -3.52
C ILE A 341 17.38 -25.35 -2.56
N VAL A 342 16.31 -24.66 -2.92
CA VAL A 342 15.12 -24.56 -2.05
C VAL A 342 14.45 -25.92 -1.89
N ARG A 343 14.26 -26.68 -2.96
CA ARG A 343 13.58 -27.99 -2.90
C ARG A 343 14.33 -29.03 -2.09
N ALA A 344 15.63 -28.91 -1.96
CA ALA A 344 16.41 -29.79 -1.08
C ALA A 344 15.94 -29.70 0.38
N LYS A 345 15.50 -28.53 0.85
CA LYS A 345 14.97 -28.33 2.22
C LYS A 345 13.44 -28.29 2.26
N TYR A 346 12.80 -27.70 1.24
CA TYR A 346 11.35 -27.47 1.12
C TYR A 346 10.79 -28.10 -0.16
N PRO A 347 10.51 -29.43 -0.18
CA PRO A 347 10.10 -30.14 -1.41
C PRO A 347 8.81 -29.63 -2.05
N LYS A 348 7.94 -28.96 -1.26
CA LYS A 348 6.64 -28.42 -1.71
C LYS A 348 6.65 -26.90 -1.91
N ALA A 349 7.85 -26.31 -1.96
CA ALA A 349 8.01 -24.86 -2.11
C ALA A 349 7.27 -24.31 -3.34
N GLN A 350 6.69 -23.13 -3.15
CA GLN A 350 6.09 -22.32 -4.22
C GLN A 350 7.05 -21.19 -4.59
N PHE A 351 7.09 -20.84 -5.86
CA PHE A 351 8.04 -19.88 -6.39
C PHE A 351 7.37 -18.79 -7.20
N VAL A 352 7.93 -17.59 -7.11
CA VAL A 352 7.58 -16.44 -7.95
C VAL A 352 8.84 -15.82 -8.55
N THR A 353 8.72 -15.15 -9.68
CA THR A 353 9.76 -14.31 -10.24
C THR A 353 9.16 -13.01 -10.75
N ASP A 354 9.66 -11.90 -10.22
CA ASP A 354 9.23 -10.57 -10.64
C ASP A 354 9.94 -10.17 -11.95
N LEU A 355 9.13 -9.82 -12.93
CA LEU A 355 9.60 -9.32 -14.21
C LEU A 355 9.86 -7.81 -14.11
N TRP A 356 10.78 -7.43 -13.22
CA TRP A 356 11.18 -6.05 -13.00
C TRP A 356 12.19 -5.60 -14.03
N GLN A 357 12.08 -4.38 -14.55
CA GLN A 357 13.01 -3.77 -15.53
C GLN A 357 13.41 -4.72 -16.69
N GLU A 358 14.69 -5.18 -16.75
CA GLU A 358 15.16 -6.07 -17.80
C GLU A 358 14.41 -7.40 -17.86
N GLY A 359 13.83 -7.86 -16.75
CA GLY A 359 13.03 -9.08 -16.72
C GLY A 359 11.81 -8.99 -17.65
N ALA A 360 11.05 -7.89 -17.59
CA ALA A 360 9.92 -7.64 -18.48
C ALA A 360 10.37 -7.58 -19.96
N ARG A 361 11.45 -6.85 -20.23
CA ARG A 361 12.01 -6.69 -21.59
C ARG A 361 12.47 -8.02 -22.19
N LEU A 362 13.20 -8.82 -21.42
CA LEU A 362 13.71 -10.12 -21.88
C LEU A 362 12.58 -11.13 -22.06
N MET A 363 11.55 -11.10 -21.18
CA MET A 363 10.36 -11.93 -21.34
C MET A 363 9.55 -11.53 -22.57
N GLN A 364 9.37 -10.25 -22.84
CA GLN A 364 8.70 -9.76 -24.05
C GLN A 364 9.42 -10.18 -25.34
N LYS A 365 10.76 -10.25 -25.31
CA LYS A 365 11.59 -10.79 -26.42
C LYS A 365 11.54 -12.31 -26.53
N GLY A 366 10.92 -13.02 -25.57
CA GLY A 366 10.85 -14.49 -25.56
C GLY A 366 12.18 -15.17 -25.24
N LEU A 367 13.12 -14.45 -24.65
CA LEU A 367 14.47 -14.94 -24.35
C LEU A 367 14.54 -15.65 -22.99
N LEU A 368 13.77 -15.22 -21.98
CA LEU A 368 13.74 -15.87 -20.67
C LEU A 368 13.06 -17.24 -20.74
N LYS A 369 13.71 -18.24 -20.15
CA LYS A 369 13.22 -19.62 -20.01
C LYS A 369 12.95 -19.89 -18.53
N ILE A 370 11.74 -19.60 -18.10
CA ILE A 370 11.30 -19.76 -16.71
C ILE A 370 10.61 -21.12 -16.55
N PRO A 371 10.98 -21.95 -15.56
CA PRO A 371 10.30 -23.22 -15.28
C PRO A 371 8.79 -22.99 -15.03
N PRO A 372 7.91 -23.87 -15.53
CA PRO A 372 6.46 -23.66 -15.50
C PRO A 372 5.85 -23.63 -14.10
N GLU A 373 6.57 -24.15 -13.10
CA GLU A 373 6.18 -24.10 -11.68
C GLU A 373 6.49 -22.78 -10.99
N VAL A 374 7.16 -21.85 -11.65
CA VAL A 374 7.43 -20.50 -11.14
C VAL A 374 6.35 -19.56 -11.63
N THR A 375 5.64 -18.93 -10.72
CA THR A 375 4.64 -17.91 -11.06
C THR A 375 5.35 -16.67 -11.61
N LEU A 376 4.99 -16.27 -12.83
CA LEU A 376 5.45 -15.03 -13.43
C LEU A 376 4.67 -13.85 -12.85
N VAL A 377 5.37 -12.84 -12.36
CA VAL A 377 4.80 -11.62 -11.79
C VAL A 377 5.22 -10.44 -12.67
N TRP A 378 4.25 -9.83 -13.33
CA TRP A 378 4.49 -8.61 -14.10
C TRP A 378 4.49 -7.40 -13.17
N ALA A 379 5.49 -6.56 -13.29
CA ALA A 379 5.53 -5.29 -12.58
C ALA A 379 4.94 -4.17 -13.45
N ASP A 380 4.43 -3.12 -12.79
CA ASP A 380 4.10 -1.88 -13.45
C ASP A 380 5.34 -0.99 -13.67
N THR A 381 5.13 0.22 -14.18
CA THR A 381 6.19 1.21 -14.39
C THR A 381 6.59 1.94 -13.10
N GLY A 382 5.93 1.67 -11.98
CA GLY A 382 5.96 2.47 -10.75
C GLY A 382 4.90 3.58 -10.71
N TYR A 383 4.03 3.62 -11.72
CA TYR A 383 2.96 4.61 -11.87
C TYR A 383 1.58 3.97 -12.12
N GLY A 384 1.44 2.68 -11.88
CA GLY A 384 0.21 1.94 -12.13
C GLY A 384 0.04 1.40 -13.56
N ASP A 385 0.95 1.69 -14.49
CA ASP A 385 0.90 1.15 -15.87
C ASP A 385 1.63 -0.20 -15.94
N MET A 386 0.91 -1.30 -16.12
CA MET A 386 1.50 -2.65 -16.17
C MET A 386 2.32 -2.90 -17.44
N GLN A 387 3.51 -3.50 -17.25
CA GLN A 387 4.49 -3.72 -18.35
C GLN A 387 4.34 -5.06 -19.09
N ASP A 388 3.23 -5.76 -18.93
CA ASP A 388 3.00 -7.07 -19.58
C ASP A 388 2.82 -6.99 -21.11
N ASN A 389 2.62 -5.83 -21.67
CA ASN A 389 2.36 -5.61 -23.10
C ASN A 389 1.20 -6.44 -23.66
N GLY A 390 0.11 -6.57 -22.89
CA GLY A 390 -1.05 -7.39 -23.25
C GLY A 390 -0.77 -8.90 -23.24
N ARG A 391 0.31 -9.35 -22.61
CA ARG A 391 0.75 -10.76 -22.57
C ARG A 391 0.41 -11.46 -21.27
N VAL A 392 -0.27 -10.78 -20.35
CA VAL A 392 -0.72 -11.40 -19.13
C VAL A 392 -1.58 -12.64 -19.43
N ALA A 393 -1.39 -13.71 -18.66
CA ALA A 393 -2.05 -14.99 -18.85
C ALA A 393 -2.48 -15.60 -17.52
N ALA A 394 -3.37 -16.59 -17.59
CA ALA A 394 -3.87 -17.31 -16.42
C ALA A 394 -2.73 -17.92 -15.58
N GLY A 395 -2.87 -17.84 -14.26
CA GLY A 395 -1.88 -18.35 -13.31
C GLY A 395 -0.67 -17.44 -13.08
N GLN A 396 -0.64 -16.27 -13.70
CA GLN A 396 0.36 -15.22 -13.45
C GLN A 396 -0.09 -14.28 -12.33
N GLY A 397 0.73 -13.27 -12.04
CA GLY A 397 0.46 -12.28 -11.02
C GLY A 397 0.94 -10.89 -11.39
N ALA A 398 0.70 -9.94 -10.47
CA ALA A 398 1.08 -8.54 -10.61
C ALA A 398 1.87 -8.03 -9.40
N TYR A 399 2.83 -7.15 -9.66
CA TYR A 399 3.46 -6.27 -8.70
C TYR A 399 3.10 -4.83 -9.09
N PHE A 400 2.32 -4.17 -8.24
CA PHE A 400 1.66 -2.89 -8.50
C PHE A 400 2.12 -1.84 -7.49
N HIS A 401 2.21 -0.59 -7.92
CA HIS A 401 2.66 0.50 -7.06
C HIS A 401 1.52 1.52 -6.83
N VAL A 402 1.21 1.81 -5.58
CA VAL A 402 0.43 2.99 -5.15
C VAL A 402 1.35 4.06 -4.57
N ALA A 403 2.56 3.69 -4.17
CA ALA A 403 3.70 4.56 -3.86
C ALA A 403 4.98 3.92 -4.36
N MET A 404 5.99 4.74 -4.69
CA MET A 404 7.27 4.23 -5.17
C MET A 404 8.42 5.17 -4.83
N MET A 405 9.57 4.60 -4.50
CA MET A 405 10.82 5.25 -4.15
C MET A 405 11.85 5.16 -5.28
N ASN A 406 11.62 5.84 -6.40
CA ASN A 406 12.54 5.76 -7.53
C ASN A 406 13.00 7.13 -8.07
N PHE A 407 12.89 8.19 -7.29
CA PHE A 407 13.21 9.57 -7.63
C PHE A 407 12.26 10.25 -8.63
N ASN A 408 11.25 9.57 -9.14
CA ASN A 408 10.37 10.09 -10.19
C ASN A 408 8.87 9.89 -9.89
N ALA A 409 8.54 9.32 -8.74
CA ALA A 409 7.15 9.04 -8.38
C ALA A 409 6.70 9.91 -7.19
N ASN A 410 5.78 9.41 -6.41
CA ASN A 410 5.36 10.04 -5.17
C ASN A 410 5.76 9.22 -3.95
N GLN A 411 5.98 9.91 -2.85
CA GLN A 411 6.25 9.31 -1.55
C GLN A 411 5.36 9.90 -0.46
N LEU A 412 4.98 11.16 -0.59
CA LEU A 412 4.27 11.92 0.43
C LEU A 412 2.77 12.07 0.14
N SER A 413 2.30 11.59 -1.02
CA SER A 413 0.93 11.82 -1.48
C SER A 413 0.40 10.68 -2.35
N GLU A 414 -0.93 10.57 -2.49
CA GLU A 414 -1.58 9.66 -3.44
C GLU A 414 -1.16 9.98 -4.88
N MET A 415 -1.00 8.95 -5.70
CA MET A 415 -0.57 9.11 -7.09
C MET A 415 -1.51 8.43 -8.09
N VAL A 416 -1.91 7.18 -7.81
CA VAL A 416 -2.63 6.35 -8.76
C VAL A 416 -4.13 6.48 -8.58
N PRO A 417 -4.89 6.97 -9.57
CA PRO A 417 -6.35 7.03 -9.49
C PRO A 417 -6.97 5.64 -9.28
N VAL A 418 -8.07 5.56 -8.54
CA VAL A 418 -8.79 4.30 -8.32
C VAL A 418 -9.28 3.70 -9.63
N SER A 419 -9.65 4.53 -10.62
CA SER A 419 -10.03 4.07 -11.97
C SER A 419 -8.93 3.28 -12.68
N VAL A 420 -7.66 3.65 -12.49
CA VAL A 420 -6.50 2.91 -13.04
C VAL A 420 -6.31 1.58 -12.29
N ILE A 421 -6.49 1.59 -10.97
CA ILE A 421 -6.45 0.37 -10.15
C ILE A 421 -7.51 -0.62 -10.63
N ASP A 422 -8.75 -0.18 -10.75
CA ASP A 422 -9.88 -1.02 -11.17
C ASP A 422 -9.68 -1.58 -12.58
N GLU A 423 -9.18 -0.75 -13.50
CA GLU A 423 -8.92 -1.18 -14.87
C GLU A 423 -7.81 -2.23 -14.95
N GLU A 424 -6.64 -1.96 -14.35
CA GLU A 424 -5.49 -2.88 -14.44
C GLU A 424 -5.76 -4.19 -13.68
N LEU A 425 -6.27 -4.13 -12.45
CA LEU A 425 -6.63 -5.34 -11.72
C LEU A 425 -7.78 -6.10 -12.42
N GLY A 426 -8.79 -5.38 -12.92
CA GLY A 426 -9.88 -5.97 -13.70
C GLY A 426 -9.38 -6.72 -14.93
N ARG A 427 -8.41 -6.15 -15.64
CA ARG A 427 -7.76 -6.78 -16.80
C ARG A 427 -7.01 -8.05 -16.41
N TYR A 428 -6.24 -8.03 -15.31
CA TYR A 428 -5.52 -9.20 -14.79
C TYR A 428 -6.47 -10.30 -14.33
N ILE A 429 -7.50 -9.95 -13.58
CA ILE A 429 -8.51 -10.88 -13.09
C ILE A 429 -9.25 -11.54 -14.29
N LYS A 430 -9.64 -10.76 -15.30
CA LYS A 430 -10.28 -11.28 -16.54
C LYS A 430 -9.37 -12.22 -17.31
N ALA A 431 -8.06 -12.00 -17.29
CA ALA A 431 -7.07 -12.90 -17.88
C ALA A 431 -6.79 -14.16 -17.06
N GLY A 432 -7.35 -14.27 -15.84
CA GLY A 432 -7.06 -15.38 -14.92
C GLY A 432 -5.69 -15.26 -14.24
N ALA A 433 -5.05 -14.10 -14.27
CA ALA A 433 -3.77 -13.81 -13.61
C ALA A 433 -4.02 -13.49 -12.12
N THR A 434 -4.49 -14.48 -11.38
CA THR A 434 -4.95 -14.35 -10.01
C THR A 434 -4.10 -15.14 -9.00
N ALA A 435 -2.89 -15.56 -9.41
CA ALA A 435 -2.03 -16.33 -8.53
C ALA A 435 -1.31 -15.47 -7.48
N TYR A 436 -0.99 -14.22 -7.82
CA TYR A 436 -0.16 -13.35 -6.96
C TYR A 436 -0.49 -11.88 -7.21
N PHE A 437 -0.51 -11.11 -6.12
CA PHE A 437 -0.63 -9.65 -6.15
C PHE A 437 0.17 -9.03 -4.99
N LEU A 438 1.19 -8.28 -5.34
CA LEU A 438 1.97 -7.49 -4.40
C LEU A 438 1.70 -6.01 -4.66
N VAL A 439 1.38 -5.25 -3.62
CA VAL A 439 1.27 -3.80 -3.72
C VAL A 439 2.40 -3.11 -2.96
N ASN A 440 3.14 -2.26 -3.67
CA ASN A 440 4.07 -1.34 -3.04
C ASN A 440 3.28 -0.19 -2.41
N THR A 441 3.31 -0.14 -1.09
CA THR A 441 2.60 0.86 -0.27
C THR A 441 3.56 1.88 0.35
N SER A 442 4.87 1.66 0.20
CA SER A 442 5.88 2.43 0.89
C SER A 442 5.49 2.67 2.36
N ASP A 443 5.34 3.91 2.79
CA ASP A 443 5.05 4.29 4.18
C ASP A 443 3.56 4.14 4.59
N ILE A 444 2.71 3.59 3.76
CA ILE A 444 1.27 3.28 3.96
C ILE A 444 0.40 4.52 4.22
N ARG A 445 0.73 5.35 5.21
CA ARG A 445 -0.11 6.49 5.62
C ARG A 445 -0.41 7.48 4.49
N PRO A 446 0.58 7.88 3.67
CA PRO A 446 0.32 8.80 2.55
C PRO A 446 -0.62 8.25 1.47
N VAL A 447 -0.70 6.93 1.36
CA VAL A 447 -1.47 6.21 0.34
C VAL A 447 -2.51 5.25 0.94
N ALA A 448 -3.08 5.65 2.08
CA ALA A 448 -4.03 4.82 2.82
C ALA A 448 -5.30 4.51 2.02
N MET A 449 -5.80 5.47 1.24
CA MET A 449 -7.00 5.33 0.42
C MET A 449 -6.78 4.34 -0.73
N THR A 450 -5.73 4.53 -1.52
CA THR A 450 -5.43 3.62 -2.65
C THR A 450 -4.99 2.25 -2.18
N THR A 451 -4.30 2.14 -1.04
CA THR A 451 -4.01 0.85 -0.39
C THR A 451 -5.30 0.10 -0.05
N ARG A 452 -6.33 0.78 0.48
CA ARG A 452 -7.64 0.19 0.72
C ARG A 452 -8.29 -0.27 -0.58
N ALA A 453 -8.28 0.56 -1.63
CA ALA A 453 -8.88 0.26 -2.93
C ALA A 453 -8.28 -1.01 -3.56
N VAL A 454 -6.94 -1.10 -3.64
CA VAL A 454 -6.28 -2.26 -4.26
C VAL A 454 -6.53 -3.55 -3.48
N MET A 455 -6.61 -3.49 -2.15
CA MET A 455 -6.86 -4.69 -1.35
C MET A 455 -8.30 -5.16 -1.41
N ASP A 456 -9.26 -4.24 -1.47
CA ASP A 456 -10.67 -4.58 -1.70
C ASP A 456 -10.85 -5.23 -3.08
N ALA A 457 -10.19 -4.70 -4.13
CA ALA A 457 -10.19 -5.29 -5.47
C ALA A 457 -9.49 -6.67 -5.50
N ALA A 458 -8.39 -6.84 -4.80
CA ALA A 458 -7.68 -8.12 -4.72
C ALA A 458 -8.47 -9.21 -4.00
N TRP A 459 -9.33 -8.83 -3.04
CA TRP A 459 -10.23 -9.76 -2.35
C TRP A 459 -11.49 -10.06 -3.16
N GLY A 460 -12.24 -9.03 -3.55
CA GLY A 460 -13.59 -9.13 -4.09
C GLY A 460 -13.70 -9.06 -5.61
N GLY A 461 -12.62 -8.72 -6.29
CA GLY A 461 -12.60 -8.33 -7.70
C GLY A 461 -12.70 -6.83 -7.90
N ALA A 462 -12.12 -6.34 -8.99
CA ALA A 462 -12.24 -4.94 -9.37
C ALA A 462 -13.69 -4.62 -9.78
N PRO A 463 -14.28 -3.51 -9.31
CA PRO A 463 -15.62 -3.14 -9.71
C PRO A 463 -15.68 -2.76 -11.19
N ASP A 464 -16.78 -3.16 -11.85
CA ASP A 464 -17.06 -2.77 -13.22
C ASP A 464 -17.98 -1.53 -13.23
N GLY A 465 -17.65 -0.51 -13.99
CA GLY A 465 -18.52 0.66 -14.19
C GLY A 465 -17.77 1.96 -14.43
N GLN A 466 -18.37 2.84 -15.20
CA GLN A 466 -17.76 4.12 -15.60
C GLN A 466 -17.50 5.07 -14.41
N ASP A 467 -18.26 4.93 -13.31
CA ASP A 467 -18.18 5.81 -12.12
C ASP A 467 -17.84 5.02 -10.85
N ALA A 468 -17.19 3.85 -10.99
CA ALA A 468 -16.83 3.00 -9.86
C ALA A 468 -15.86 3.69 -8.89
N ASP A 469 -14.88 4.41 -9.43
CA ASP A 469 -13.94 5.22 -8.67
C ASP A 469 -14.61 6.35 -7.88
N ILE A 470 -15.61 7.04 -8.48
CA ILE A 470 -16.38 8.09 -7.80
C ILE A 470 -17.19 7.49 -6.65
N ALA A 471 -17.79 6.31 -6.84
CA ALA A 471 -18.50 5.60 -5.79
C ALA A 471 -17.54 5.21 -4.64
N PHE A 472 -16.34 4.76 -4.96
CA PHE A 472 -15.32 4.45 -3.96
C PHE A 472 -14.87 5.71 -3.21
N TYR A 473 -14.55 6.81 -3.90
CA TYR A 473 -14.18 8.08 -3.23
C TYR A 473 -15.28 8.57 -2.29
N LYS A 474 -16.54 8.44 -2.70
CA LYS A 474 -17.68 8.82 -1.86
C LYS A 474 -17.82 7.91 -0.63
N GLN A 475 -17.64 6.60 -0.80
CA GLN A 475 -17.65 5.66 0.30
C GLN A 475 -16.51 5.97 1.29
N TRP A 476 -15.27 6.09 0.80
CA TRP A 476 -14.12 6.47 1.60
C TRP A 476 -14.33 7.78 2.36
N ALA A 477 -14.82 8.81 1.66
CA ALA A 477 -15.09 10.10 2.27
C ALA A 477 -16.19 10.03 3.34
N THR A 478 -17.23 9.21 3.12
CA THR A 478 -18.28 8.97 4.11
C THR A 478 -17.71 8.30 5.36
N GLU A 479 -16.91 7.27 5.17
CA GLU A 479 -16.29 6.50 6.25
C GLU A 479 -15.29 7.34 7.03
N GLU A 480 -14.40 8.08 6.36
CA GLU A 480 -13.30 8.79 6.99
C GLU A 480 -13.65 10.21 7.48
N PHE A 481 -14.52 10.92 6.80
CA PHE A 481 -14.76 12.34 7.08
C PHE A 481 -16.22 12.67 7.44
N GLY A 482 -17.10 11.68 7.34
CA GLY A 482 -18.52 11.80 7.68
C GLY A 482 -19.43 12.09 6.47
N ALA A 483 -20.67 11.66 6.57
CA ALA A 483 -21.65 11.74 5.47
C ALA A 483 -21.87 13.17 4.94
N ASN A 484 -21.77 14.19 5.79
CA ASN A 484 -21.94 15.59 5.38
C ASN A 484 -20.83 16.09 4.44
N ALA A 485 -19.62 15.54 4.55
CA ALA A 485 -18.47 15.90 3.74
C ALA A 485 -18.31 15.01 2.48
N ALA A 486 -19.05 13.90 2.40
CA ALA A 486 -18.80 12.83 1.45
C ALA A 486 -18.76 13.28 -0.01
N ASP A 487 -19.76 14.01 -0.48
CA ASP A 487 -19.83 14.46 -1.87
C ASP A 487 -18.75 15.49 -2.21
N ALA A 488 -18.49 16.44 -1.31
CA ALA A 488 -17.47 17.47 -1.51
C ALA A 488 -16.05 16.85 -1.54
N VAL A 489 -15.75 15.94 -0.61
CA VAL A 489 -14.44 15.29 -0.54
C VAL A 489 -14.23 14.30 -1.69
N ALA A 490 -15.27 13.58 -2.13
CA ALA A 490 -15.19 12.75 -3.33
C ALA A 490 -14.88 13.57 -4.59
N THR A 491 -15.46 14.77 -4.71
CA THR A 491 -15.15 15.71 -5.78
C THR A 491 -13.68 16.15 -5.70
N VAL A 492 -13.18 16.49 -4.51
CA VAL A 492 -11.78 16.87 -4.29
C VAL A 492 -10.83 15.74 -4.74
N TYR A 493 -11.08 14.48 -4.40
CA TYR A 493 -10.23 13.36 -4.85
C TYR A 493 -10.23 13.19 -6.37
N ARG A 494 -11.40 13.26 -7.00
CA ARG A 494 -11.50 13.19 -8.47
C ARG A 494 -10.69 14.31 -9.15
N GLU A 495 -10.82 15.53 -8.66
CA GLU A 495 -10.12 16.71 -9.20
C GLU A 495 -8.63 16.68 -8.90
N TYR A 496 -8.24 16.16 -7.73
CA TYR A 496 -6.85 15.93 -7.36
C TYR A 496 -6.10 15.06 -8.39
N PHE A 497 -6.68 13.92 -8.76
CA PHE A 497 -6.06 13.02 -9.75
C PHE A 497 -6.12 13.59 -11.19
N ALA A 498 -6.97 14.56 -11.45
CA ALA A 498 -7.04 15.26 -12.73
C ALA A 498 -6.18 16.53 -12.80
N ALA A 499 -5.64 17.00 -11.67
CA ALA A 499 -4.92 18.26 -11.60
C ALA A 499 -3.55 18.26 -12.28
N PRO A 500 -2.71 17.22 -12.16
CA PRO A 500 -1.40 17.19 -12.81
C PRO A 500 -1.48 17.36 -14.31
N SER A 501 -0.44 17.94 -14.93
CA SER A 501 -0.32 17.94 -16.38
C SER A 501 0.00 16.51 -16.88
N MET A 502 -0.56 16.16 -18.04
CA MET A 502 -0.18 14.93 -18.74
C MET A 502 1.11 15.18 -19.51
N ARG A 503 2.22 14.61 -19.04
CA ARG A 503 3.50 14.75 -19.74
C ARG A 503 3.53 13.94 -21.02
N SER A 504 4.14 14.51 -22.06
CA SER A 504 4.47 13.77 -23.27
C SER A 504 5.50 12.68 -22.94
N ASN A 505 5.37 11.50 -23.58
CA ASN A 505 6.25 10.33 -23.40
C ASN A 505 7.71 10.52 -23.86
N LEU A 506 8.21 11.74 -23.96
CA LEU A 506 9.58 12.00 -24.30
C LEU A 506 10.44 11.72 -23.06
N PRO A 507 11.40 10.78 -23.13
CA PRO A 507 12.32 10.56 -22.03
C PRO A 507 13.05 11.86 -21.73
N LEU A 508 13.13 12.22 -20.45
CA LEU A 508 14.01 13.33 -20.02
C LEU A 508 15.42 13.02 -20.49
N PRO A 509 16.10 13.95 -21.14
CA PRO A 509 17.51 13.75 -21.52
C PRO A 509 18.34 13.43 -20.28
N GLY A 510 18.92 12.23 -20.23
CA GLY A 510 19.76 11.77 -19.12
C GLY A 510 19.03 11.07 -17.97
N LEU A 511 17.70 10.93 -18.01
CA LEU A 511 16.90 10.09 -17.12
C LEU A 511 16.43 8.79 -17.77
N THR A 512 17.13 8.24 -18.67
CA THR A 512 17.01 6.82 -18.84
C THR A 512 17.57 6.20 -17.57
N SER A 513 16.68 5.77 -16.67
CA SER A 513 17.04 4.72 -15.71
C SER A 513 17.85 3.72 -16.52
N ALA A 514 19.10 3.55 -16.20
CA ALA A 514 20.09 2.82 -17.00
C ALA A 514 19.44 1.79 -17.93
N GLY A 515 19.02 2.23 -19.07
CA GLY A 515 18.85 1.54 -20.34
C GLY A 515 17.88 0.39 -20.51
N ASN A 516 17.04 -0.03 -19.57
CA ASN A 516 16.45 -1.36 -19.71
C ASN A 516 14.94 -1.52 -19.46
N ALA A 517 14.23 -0.49 -19.01
CA ALA A 517 12.77 -0.57 -19.02
C ALA A 517 12.25 -0.42 -20.47
N PRO A 518 11.28 -1.20 -20.92
CA PRO A 518 10.60 -0.92 -22.16
C PRO A 518 9.99 0.48 -22.09
N PRO A 519 9.98 1.27 -23.18
CA PRO A 519 9.26 2.54 -23.16
C PRO A 519 7.81 2.25 -22.75
N PRO A 520 7.23 3.05 -21.85
CA PRO A 520 5.83 2.90 -21.51
C PRO A 520 4.98 3.05 -22.75
N ARG A 521 3.88 2.36 -22.78
CA ARG A 521 2.99 2.39 -23.93
C ARG A 521 2.22 3.71 -23.92
N PRO A 522 2.27 4.50 -25.00
CA PRO A 522 1.48 5.72 -25.11
C PRO A 522 -0.02 5.49 -24.86
N GLU A 523 -0.54 4.36 -25.36
CA GLU A 523 -1.96 4.01 -25.27
C GLU A 523 -2.44 3.57 -23.88
N TYR A 524 -1.53 3.28 -22.94
CA TYR A 524 -1.86 2.84 -21.58
C TYR A 524 -1.38 3.80 -20.49
N SER A 525 -0.64 4.84 -20.83
CA SER A 525 -0.18 5.85 -19.87
C SER A 525 -1.36 6.73 -19.48
N ARG A 526 -2.11 6.31 -18.47
CA ARG A 526 -3.28 7.03 -17.94
C ARG A 526 -3.00 7.76 -16.64
N VAL A 527 -1.88 7.43 -16.03
CA VAL A 527 -1.41 8.16 -14.87
C VAL A 527 -0.61 9.35 -15.38
N PRO A 528 -0.82 10.56 -14.83
CA PRO A 528 0.01 11.71 -15.12
C PRO A 528 1.45 11.33 -14.83
N ARG A 529 2.21 11.09 -15.88
CA ARG A 529 3.53 10.53 -15.79
C ARG A 529 4.46 11.52 -15.13
N GLU A 530 5.15 11.04 -14.10
CA GLU A 530 6.20 11.81 -13.43
C GLU A 530 5.70 13.09 -12.73
N ASN A 531 4.43 13.15 -12.33
CA ASN A 531 3.84 14.31 -11.64
C ASN A 531 3.64 14.07 -10.13
N GLY A 532 4.36 13.13 -9.55
CA GLY A 532 4.38 12.93 -8.10
C GLY A 532 5.31 13.91 -7.38
N ASP A 533 5.17 13.98 -6.07
CA ASP A 533 5.97 14.87 -5.23
C ASP A 533 7.48 14.66 -5.39
N GLN A 534 7.96 13.44 -5.49
CA GLN A 534 9.37 13.14 -5.75
C GLN A 534 9.87 13.71 -7.08
N HIS A 535 9.05 13.64 -8.12
CA HIS A 535 9.45 14.13 -9.44
C HIS A 535 9.74 15.62 -9.43
N TYR A 536 8.83 16.44 -8.90
CA TYR A 536 9.03 17.89 -8.81
C TYR A 536 10.34 18.23 -8.10
N HIS A 537 10.56 17.61 -6.94
CA HIS A 537 11.74 17.88 -6.13
C HIS A 537 13.04 17.34 -6.76
N THR A 538 12.99 16.19 -7.42
CA THR A 538 14.14 15.63 -8.15
C THR A 538 14.52 16.55 -9.32
N GLU A 539 13.52 17.02 -10.07
CA GLU A 539 13.77 17.91 -11.21
C GLU A 539 14.37 19.26 -10.76
N MET A 540 13.78 19.90 -9.76
CA MET A 540 14.33 21.14 -9.20
C MET A 540 15.78 20.97 -8.74
N ARG A 541 16.08 19.90 -7.99
CA ARG A 541 17.45 19.64 -7.53
C ARG A 541 18.43 19.42 -8.68
N ARG A 542 18.02 18.73 -9.74
CA ARG A 542 18.86 18.50 -10.93
C ARG A 542 19.18 19.80 -11.65
N LEU A 543 18.19 20.64 -11.88
CA LEU A 543 18.35 21.93 -12.52
C LEU A 543 19.28 22.86 -11.71
N LEU A 544 19.08 22.92 -10.39
CA LEU A 544 19.89 23.73 -9.50
C LEU A 544 21.34 23.23 -9.39
N LEU A 545 21.53 21.91 -9.31
CA LEU A 545 22.88 21.33 -9.25
C LEU A 545 23.66 21.46 -10.57
N ASP A 546 22.98 21.50 -11.71
CA ASP A 546 23.61 21.83 -12.98
C ASP A 546 24.10 23.29 -13.03
N ARG A 547 23.43 24.20 -12.31
CA ARG A 547 23.75 25.64 -12.26
C ARG A 547 24.76 25.99 -11.20
N LEU A 548 24.74 25.35 -10.03
CA LEU A 548 25.55 25.69 -8.88
C LEU A 548 26.87 24.93 -8.85
N SER A 549 27.95 25.59 -8.47
CA SER A 549 29.25 24.96 -8.19
C SER A 549 29.20 24.21 -6.84
N GLU A 550 30.10 23.21 -6.66
CA GLU A 550 30.24 22.49 -5.40
C GLU A 550 30.52 23.42 -4.21
N GLY A 551 31.31 24.47 -4.41
CA GLY A 551 31.59 25.47 -3.38
C GLY A 551 30.36 26.28 -2.96
N GLN A 552 29.45 26.57 -3.91
CA GLN A 552 28.22 27.29 -3.64
C GLN A 552 27.22 26.38 -2.87
N VAL A 553 27.08 25.11 -3.27
CA VAL A 553 26.28 24.14 -2.54
C VAL A 553 26.80 23.91 -1.13
N ALA A 554 28.14 23.86 -0.95
CA ALA A 554 28.77 23.68 0.35
C ALA A 554 28.67 24.91 1.29
N SER A 555 28.36 26.11 0.75
CA SER A 555 28.26 27.34 1.55
C SER A 555 26.94 27.43 2.33
N VAL A 556 25.93 26.65 1.97
CA VAL A 556 24.67 26.59 2.72
C VAL A 556 24.89 25.78 3.97
N PRO A 557 24.59 26.31 5.17
CA PRO A 557 24.65 25.53 6.41
C PRO A 557 23.61 24.39 6.34
N SER A 558 24.02 23.25 5.84
CA SER A 558 23.17 22.07 5.77
C SER A 558 23.35 21.23 7.01
N GLN A 559 22.28 20.88 7.67
CA GLN A 559 22.24 19.84 8.70
C GLN A 559 21.85 18.48 8.10
N SER A 560 21.51 18.49 6.83
CA SER A 560 21.27 17.29 6.04
C SER A 560 22.59 16.66 5.61
N PRO A 561 22.82 15.35 5.70
CA PRO A 561 23.98 14.73 5.11
C PRO A 561 24.08 15.17 3.64
N LYS A 562 25.28 15.52 3.21
CA LYS A 562 25.56 16.02 1.85
C LYS A 562 25.41 14.90 0.83
N TRP A 563 24.19 14.38 0.70
CA TRP A 563 23.92 13.37 -0.29
C TRP A 563 23.42 14.00 -1.58
N THR A 564 24.30 14.16 -2.48
CA THR A 564 24.02 14.20 -3.91
C THR A 564 25.09 13.34 -4.52
N PRO A 565 24.74 12.14 -5.03
CA PRO A 565 25.74 11.35 -5.72
C PRO A 565 26.26 12.21 -6.86
N PRO A 566 27.58 12.41 -7.00
CA PRO A 566 28.16 13.11 -8.16
C PRO A 566 27.75 12.50 -9.50
N ARG A 567 27.23 11.25 -9.47
CA ARG A 567 26.75 10.49 -10.63
C ARG A 567 25.36 10.91 -11.15
N LEU A 568 24.62 11.74 -10.40
CA LEU A 568 23.27 12.16 -10.76
C LEU A 568 23.18 13.63 -11.22
N VAL A 569 24.30 14.34 -11.31
CA VAL A 569 24.31 15.67 -11.94
C VAL A 569 24.38 15.48 -13.45
N PRO A 570 23.26 15.59 -14.17
CA PRO A 570 23.30 15.48 -15.62
C PRO A 570 23.98 16.74 -16.16
N GLN A 571 24.95 16.54 -17.03
CA GLN A 571 25.47 17.64 -17.85
C GLN A 571 24.51 17.82 -19.02
N PHE A 572 23.67 18.85 -18.99
CA PHE A 572 22.83 19.21 -20.11
C PHE A 572 23.63 20.05 -21.13
N SER A 573 23.43 19.77 -22.43
CA SER A 573 23.80 20.78 -23.42
C SER A 573 22.90 22.01 -23.26
N ALA A 574 23.37 23.18 -23.68
CA ALA A 574 22.60 24.45 -23.61
C ALA A 574 21.21 24.31 -24.31
N GLU A 575 21.14 23.58 -25.43
CA GLU A 575 19.89 23.33 -26.15
C GLU A 575 18.96 22.41 -25.39
N GLN A 576 19.48 21.32 -24.80
CA GLN A 576 18.70 20.42 -23.96
C GLN A 576 18.14 21.15 -22.73
N LYS A 577 18.95 21.96 -22.06
CA LYS A 577 18.52 22.75 -20.91
C LYS A 577 17.43 23.75 -21.27
N LYS A 578 17.61 24.51 -22.37
CA LYS A 578 16.59 25.45 -22.85
C LYS A 578 15.25 24.76 -23.14
N SER A 579 15.28 23.59 -23.80
CA SER A 579 14.08 22.81 -24.10
C SER A 579 13.41 22.27 -22.83
N LEU A 580 14.21 21.84 -21.86
CA LEU A 580 13.74 21.31 -20.57
C LEU A 580 13.05 22.43 -19.75
N LEU A 581 13.70 23.58 -19.59
CA LEU A 581 13.12 24.73 -18.88
C LEU A 581 11.81 25.20 -19.52
N ALA A 582 11.76 25.33 -20.85
CA ALA A 582 10.55 25.73 -21.55
C ALA A 582 9.40 24.72 -21.35
N ARG A 583 9.69 23.42 -21.36
CA ARG A 583 8.72 22.38 -21.11
C ARG A 583 8.19 22.44 -19.68
N ASP A 584 9.08 22.51 -18.68
CA ASP A 584 8.70 22.52 -17.27
C ASP A 584 7.83 23.75 -16.93
N ILE A 585 8.17 24.91 -17.48
CA ILE A 585 7.34 26.12 -17.36
C ILE A 585 5.95 25.86 -17.93
N GLN A 586 5.85 25.40 -19.19
CA GLN A 586 4.58 25.22 -19.87
C GLN A 586 3.68 24.20 -19.15
N GLU A 587 4.23 23.05 -18.77
CA GLU A 587 3.50 21.98 -18.09
C GLU A 587 3.01 22.42 -16.72
N CYS A 588 3.83 23.15 -15.97
CA CYS A 588 3.43 23.67 -14.67
C CYS A 588 2.41 24.81 -14.79
N GLU A 589 2.53 25.69 -15.78
CA GLU A 589 1.52 26.72 -16.08
C GLU A 589 0.16 26.13 -16.40
N ASP A 590 0.13 25.06 -17.20
CA ASP A 590 -1.10 24.36 -17.57
C ASP A 590 -1.77 23.68 -16.36
N ALA A 591 -0.99 23.13 -15.42
CA ALA A 591 -1.50 22.44 -14.25
C ALA A 591 -1.91 23.39 -13.10
N GLN A 592 -1.23 24.53 -12.92
CA GLN A 592 -1.40 25.38 -11.74
C GLN A 592 -2.86 25.83 -11.50
N PRO A 593 -3.66 26.24 -12.50
CA PRO A 593 -5.06 26.62 -12.27
C PRO A 593 -5.91 25.47 -11.73
N ARG A 594 -5.65 24.21 -12.16
CA ARG A 594 -6.36 23.03 -11.66
C ARG A 594 -5.96 22.75 -10.20
N TRP A 595 -4.68 22.82 -9.89
CA TRP A 595 -4.19 22.69 -8.50
C TRP A 595 -4.78 23.73 -7.57
N ASP A 596 -4.88 25.01 -8.05
CA ASP A 596 -5.47 26.09 -7.27
C ASP A 596 -6.96 25.86 -7.02
N ALA A 597 -7.71 25.34 -8.00
CA ALA A 597 -9.11 25.01 -7.87
C ALA A 597 -9.32 23.87 -6.84
N VAL A 598 -8.59 22.76 -6.99
CA VAL A 598 -8.65 21.63 -6.04
C VAL A 598 -8.37 22.06 -4.62
N TRP A 599 -7.37 22.92 -4.41
CA TRP A 599 -7.02 23.43 -3.10
C TRP A 599 -8.17 24.28 -2.50
N GLN A 600 -8.80 25.15 -3.30
CA GLN A 600 -9.93 25.94 -2.86
C GLN A 600 -11.12 25.05 -2.45
N ASP A 601 -11.45 24.05 -3.26
CA ASP A 601 -12.53 23.12 -2.97
C ASP A 601 -12.24 22.25 -1.72
N ALA A 602 -10.99 21.84 -1.53
CA ALA A 602 -10.57 21.12 -0.33
C ALA A 602 -10.67 22.01 0.93
N VAL A 603 -10.29 23.29 0.85
CA VAL A 603 -10.46 24.22 1.96
C VAL A 603 -11.95 24.46 2.27
N ALA A 604 -12.80 24.58 1.23
CA ALA A 604 -14.23 24.71 1.40
C ALA A 604 -14.87 23.46 2.01
N ALA A 605 -14.43 22.26 1.61
CA ALA A 605 -14.92 20.99 2.15
C ALA A 605 -14.58 20.78 3.63
N LYS A 606 -13.48 21.36 4.13
CA LYS A 606 -13.02 21.19 5.53
C LYS A 606 -14.10 21.53 6.57
N VAL A 607 -14.97 22.50 6.29
CA VAL A 607 -16.02 22.91 7.25
C VAL A 607 -17.10 21.84 7.43
N LEU A 608 -17.27 20.97 6.42
CA LEU A 608 -18.24 19.86 6.41
C LEU A 608 -17.70 18.62 7.13
N VAL A 609 -16.38 18.55 7.31
CA VAL A 609 -15.71 17.42 8.00
C VAL A 609 -16.02 17.45 9.48
N SER A 610 -16.36 16.30 10.05
CA SER A 610 -16.59 16.13 11.46
C SER A 610 -15.37 16.58 12.29
N ALA A 611 -15.63 17.17 13.45
CA ALA A 611 -14.59 17.87 14.23
C ALA A 611 -13.42 16.94 14.60
N GLU A 612 -13.72 15.69 14.96
CA GLU A 612 -12.76 14.66 15.34
C GLU A 612 -11.89 14.16 14.17
N ARG A 613 -12.30 14.44 12.91
CA ARG A 613 -11.58 14.01 11.69
C ARG A 613 -10.77 15.11 11.02
N ARG A 614 -10.82 16.35 11.54
CA ARG A 614 -10.18 17.52 10.91
C ARG A 614 -8.67 17.41 10.85
N ASP A 615 -8.04 16.81 11.86
CA ASP A 615 -6.59 16.61 11.87
C ASP A 615 -6.17 15.61 10.79
N TYR A 616 -6.93 14.52 10.64
CA TYR A 616 -6.67 13.56 9.55
C TYR A 616 -6.98 14.18 8.17
N TYR A 617 -8.05 14.97 8.06
CA TYR A 617 -8.34 15.72 6.83
C TYR A 617 -7.22 16.68 6.45
N GLN A 618 -6.67 17.39 7.45
CA GLN A 618 -5.49 18.23 7.24
C GLN A 618 -4.32 17.42 6.68
N ALA A 619 -4.03 16.25 7.25
CA ALA A 619 -2.91 15.41 6.84
C ALA A 619 -3.13 14.73 5.48
N ALA A 620 -4.29 14.06 5.30
CA ALA A 620 -4.55 13.18 4.17
C ALA A 620 -5.12 13.89 2.93
N VAL A 621 -5.61 15.13 3.07
CA VAL A 621 -6.21 15.89 1.96
C VAL A 621 -5.47 17.21 1.74
N LEU A 622 -5.54 18.13 2.71
CA LEU A 622 -5.00 19.47 2.49
C LEU A 622 -3.47 19.48 2.35
N THR A 623 -2.76 18.71 3.17
CA THR A 623 -1.29 18.65 3.08
C THR A 623 -0.84 17.98 1.80
N MET A 624 -1.50 16.87 1.39
CA MET A 624 -1.25 16.21 0.13
C MET A 624 -1.40 17.16 -1.08
N ILE A 625 -2.51 17.90 -1.12
CA ILE A 625 -2.77 18.87 -2.19
C ILE A 625 -1.73 20.01 -2.14
N THR A 626 -1.40 20.53 -0.95
CA THR A 626 -0.42 21.60 -0.79
C THR A 626 0.96 21.16 -1.27
N ILE A 627 1.40 19.95 -0.94
CA ILE A 627 2.68 19.39 -1.40
C ILE A 627 2.74 19.45 -2.93
N ASN A 628 1.77 18.90 -3.64
CA ASN A 628 1.80 18.84 -5.10
C ASN A 628 1.59 20.21 -5.75
N ARG A 629 0.64 21.01 -5.25
CA ARG A 629 0.33 22.35 -5.74
C ARG A 629 1.54 23.28 -5.67
N GLU A 630 2.18 23.35 -4.50
CA GLU A 630 3.31 24.26 -4.28
C GLU A 630 4.59 23.70 -4.90
N SER A 631 4.77 22.36 -5.01
CA SER A 631 5.86 21.77 -5.78
C SER A 631 5.77 22.11 -7.27
N ASN A 632 4.56 22.05 -7.84
CA ASN A 632 4.31 22.47 -9.22
C ASN A 632 4.67 23.95 -9.42
N ARG A 633 4.26 24.82 -8.48
CA ARG A 633 4.59 26.25 -8.51
C ARG A 633 6.09 26.50 -8.37
N ALA A 634 6.75 25.85 -7.40
CA ALA A 634 8.17 26.00 -7.17
C ALA A 634 9.02 25.56 -8.37
N LEU A 635 8.69 24.43 -9.02
CA LEU A 635 9.37 23.98 -10.23
C LEU A 635 9.24 24.99 -11.36
N MET A 636 8.04 25.54 -11.58
CA MET A 636 7.83 26.61 -12.58
C MET A 636 8.70 27.83 -12.31
N GLN A 637 8.73 28.29 -11.05
CA GLN A 637 9.49 29.46 -10.64
C GLN A 637 11.00 29.24 -10.76
N ILE A 638 11.52 28.06 -10.37
CA ILE A 638 12.94 27.72 -10.57
C ILE A 638 13.29 27.65 -12.06
N ALA A 639 12.43 27.06 -12.89
CA ALA A 639 12.69 27.01 -14.32
C ALA A 639 12.71 28.40 -14.96
N ARG A 640 11.82 29.32 -14.54
CA ARG A 640 11.84 30.73 -14.95
C ARG A 640 13.06 31.44 -14.45
N ALA A 641 13.42 31.30 -13.17
CA ALA A 641 14.62 31.90 -12.58
C ALA A 641 15.88 31.51 -13.35
N LEU A 642 16.03 30.24 -13.69
CA LEU A 642 17.18 29.76 -14.48
C LEU A 642 17.18 30.32 -15.92
N GLN A 643 15.99 30.46 -16.54
CA GLN A 643 15.86 31.06 -17.86
C GLN A 643 16.24 32.55 -17.86
N ASP A 644 15.81 33.31 -16.85
CA ASP A 644 16.11 34.73 -16.70
C ASP A 644 17.59 34.93 -16.34
N ASP A 645 18.19 34.08 -15.50
CA ASP A 645 19.62 34.09 -15.18
C ASP A 645 20.48 33.86 -16.45
N GLU A 646 20.11 32.88 -17.28
CA GLU A 646 20.78 32.62 -18.57
C GLU A 646 20.66 33.82 -19.55
N ALA A 647 19.56 34.58 -19.46
CA ALA A 647 19.34 35.79 -20.23
C ALA A 647 20.06 37.00 -19.66
N GLY A 648 20.66 36.91 -18.45
CA GLY A 648 21.35 37.98 -17.75
C GLY A 648 20.41 38.91 -16.97
N ASP A 649 19.12 38.58 -16.81
CA ASP A 649 18.16 39.35 -16.01
C ASP A 649 18.16 38.83 -14.55
N VAL A 650 19.25 39.17 -13.84
CA VAL A 650 19.51 38.71 -12.47
C VAL A 650 18.38 39.13 -11.50
N GLN A 651 17.74 40.28 -11.70
CA GLN A 651 16.68 40.76 -10.80
C GLN A 651 15.43 39.93 -10.90
N LYS A 652 15.04 39.52 -12.11
CA LYS A 652 13.91 38.60 -12.29
C LYS A 652 14.26 37.22 -11.78
N ALA A 653 15.44 36.71 -12.07
CA ALA A 653 15.91 35.44 -11.57
C ALA A 653 15.86 35.37 -10.02
N GLU A 654 16.31 36.42 -9.34
CA GLU A 654 16.23 36.52 -7.87
C GLU A 654 14.78 36.52 -7.38
N PHE A 655 13.90 37.29 -8.02
CA PHE A 655 12.50 37.34 -7.67
C PHE A 655 11.83 35.94 -7.80
N GLU A 656 12.00 35.28 -8.93
CA GLU A 656 11.39 33.91 -9.15
C GLU A 656 12.02 32.86 -8.21
N ALA A 657 13.32 32.95 -7.91
CA ALA A 657 13.95 32.05 -6.95
C ALA A 657 13.39 32.26 -5.53
N HIS A 658 13.14 33.48 -5.14
CA HIS A 658 12.51 33.81 -3.85
C HIS A 658 11.08 33.28 -3.77
N GLU A 659 10.27 33.47 -4.80
CA GLU A 659 8.91 32.93 -4.85
C GLU A 659 8.90 31.38 -4.76
N ALA A 660 9.92 30.71 -5.33
CA ALA A 660 10.09 29.27 -5.16
C ALA A 660 10.40 28.89 -3.69
N ASP A 661 11.24 29.66 -2.98
CA ASP A 661 11.47 29.44 -1.53
C ASP A 661 10.19 29.62 -0.72
N VAL A 662 9.37 30.63 -1.04
CA VAL A 662 8.05 30.86 -0.41
C VAL A 662 7.12 29.65 -0.64
N SER A 663 7.09 29.11 -1.84
CA SER A 663 6.29 27.90 -2.14
C SER A 663 6.77 26.69 -1.34
N LEU A 664 8.07 26.47 -1.23
CA LEU A 664 8.66 25.38 -0.45
C LEU A 664 8.45 25.56 1.06
N ASP A 665 8.46 26.81 1.56
CA ASP A 665 8.08 27.12 2.95
C ASP A 665 6.64 26.74 3.26
N ALA A 666 5.73 27.04 2.33
CA ALA A 666 4.32 26.66 2.45
C ALA A 666 4.13 25.14 2.53
N ILE A 667 4.91 24.35 1.75
CA ILE A 667 4.92 22.89 1.87
C ILE A 667 5.33 22.47 3.28
N GLN A 668 6.46 22.95 3.76
CA GLN A 668 6.99 22.61 5.09
C GLN A 668 6.00 22.99 6.21
N ALA A 669 5.40 24.18 6.13
CA ALA A 669 4.38 24.62 7.08
C ALA A 669 3.16 23.69 7.08
N SER A 670 2.71 23.24 5.91
CA SER A 670 1.60 22.28 5.79
C SER A 670 1.97 20.90 6.34
N MET A 671 3.17 20.40 6.06
CA MET A 671 3.70 19.14 6.62
C MET A 671 3.71 19.21 8.15
N HIS A 672 4.22 20.29 8.74
CA HIS A 672 4.19 20.48 10.20
C HIS A 672 2.76 20.52 10.77
N SER A 673 1.81 21.10 10.05
CA SER A 673 0.40 21.14 10.50
C SER A 673 -0.29 19.75 10.47
N ALA A 674 0.28 18.81 9.73
CA ALA A 674 -0.18 17.41 9.63
C ALA A 674 0.45 16.49 10.69
N GLU A 675 1.38 17.01 11.49
CA GLU A 675 2.10 16.27 12.54
C GLU A 675 1.41 16.39 13.89
N TYR A 676 0.33 15.64 14.10
CA TYR A 676 -0.44 15.62 15.35
C TYR A 676 -0.33 14.27 16.07
N GLY A 677 -0.56 14.25 17.37
CA GLY A 677 -0.62 13.04 18.18
C GLY A 677 0.61 12.14 18.01
N LYS A 678 0.38 10.87 17.63
CA LYS A 678 1.47 9.91 17.36
C LYS A 678 2.28 10.23 16.10
N TRP A 679 1.79 11.11 15.23
CA TRP A 679 2.44 11.52 13.99
C TRP A 679 3.39 12.70 14.16
N LYS A 680 3.65 13.13 15.39
CA LYS A 680 4.66 14.15 15.66
C LYS A 680 6.00 13.75 15.06
N ASN A 681 6.62 14.67 14.31
CA ASN A 681 7.87 14.46 13.57
C ASN A 681 7.75 13.35 12.48
N TRP A 682 6.57 13.14 11.90
CA TRP A 682 6.36 12.15 10.86
C TRP A 682 7.28 12.39 9.65
N TYR A 683 7.38 13.64 9.20
CA TYR A 683 8.15 14.01 8.01
C TYR A 683 9.66 14.16 8.23
N ARG A 684 10.19 13.88 9.43
CA ARG A 684 11.62 13.94 9.73
C ARG A 684 12.47 13.06 8.82
N GLY A 685 11.90 11.96 8.31
CA GLY A 685 12.53 10.97 7.46
C GLY A 685 12.37 11.24 5.97
N ASP A 686 11.76 12.35 5.56
CA ASP A 686 11.60 12.70 4.13
C ASP A 686 12.96 12.99 3.48
N TRP A 687 13.62 11.94 3.01
CA TRP A 687 14.86 12.07 2.26
C TRP A 687 14.72 11.85 0.75
N LEU A 688 13.68 11.13 0.32
CA LEU A 688 13.46 10.79 -1.08
C LEU A 688 12.81 11.93 -1.85
N THR A 689 11.63 12.39 -1.44
CA THR A 689 11.07 13.63 -1.95
C THR A 689 12.02 14.78 -1.59
N GLY A 690 12.48 14.82 -0.35
CA GLY A 690 13.55 15.72 0.07
C GLY A 690 13.16 17.17 -0.06
N VAL A 691 11.97 17.57 0.41
CA VAL A 691 11.46 18.94 0.39
C VAL A 691 12.46 19.89 1.03
N TYR A 692 12.98 19.50 2.19
CA TYR A 692 13.96 20.31 2.91
C TYR A 692 15.25 20.50 2.10
N ARG A 693 15.76 19.44 1.50
CA ARG A 693 16.98 19.47 0.68
C ARG A 693 16.80 20.34 -0.57
N THR A 694 15.64 20.27 -1.19
CA THR A 694 15.31 21.12 -2.35
C THR A 694 15.34 22.58 -1.93
N ARG A 695 14.75 22.93 -0.79
CA ARG A 695 14.74 24.30 -0.26
C ARG A 695 16.15 24.82 0.04
N GLU A 696 17.02 23.99 0.61
CA GLU A 696 18.44 24.36 0.82
C GLU A 696 19.13 24.74 -0.50
N LEU A 697 18.87 24.00 -1.59
CA LEU A 697 19.45 24.32 -2.90
C LEU A 697 18.86 25.58 -3.52
N VAL A 698 17.56 25.83 -3.33
CA VAL A 698 16.92 27.09 -3.77
C VAL A 698 17.58 28.29 -3.06
N GLN A 699 17.78 28.21 -1.76
CA GLN A 699 18.44 29.26 -1.00
C GLN A 699 19.92 29.43 -1.37
N ALA A 700 20.63 28.34 -1.71
CA ALA A 700 21.97 28.45 -2.27
C ALA A 700 21.96 29.20 -3.61
N TYR A 701 20.92 29.01 -4.42
CA TYR A 701 20.76 29.67 -5.69
C TYR A 701 20.37 31.15 -5.51
N GLU A 702 19.45 31.49 -4.61
CA GLU A 702 19.19 32.92 -4.23
C GLU A 702 20.46 33.64 -3.79
N ASN A 703 21.26 33.04 -2.92
CA ASN A 703 22.52 33.57 -2.49
C ASN A 703 23.53 33.77 -3.65
N HIS A 704 23.55 32.86 -4.62
CA HIS A 704 24.33 32.95 -5.84
C HIS A 704 23.93 34.18 -6.68
N LEU A 705 22.64 34.50 -6.74
CA LEU A 705 22.09 35.65 -7.45
C LEU A 705 22.29 36.98 -6.69
N GLY A 706 22.77 36.97 -5.46
CA GLY A 706 23.02 38.15 -4.63
C GLY A 706 21.94 38.42 -3.57
N GLY A 707 20.97 37.53 -3.43
CA GLY A 707 19.93 37.58 -2.39
C GLY A 707 20.46 37.34 -0.96
N PRO A 708 19.67 37.64 0.07
CA PRO A 708 20.08 37.45 1.45
C PRO A 708 20.28 35.98 1.78
N MET A 709 21.35 35.66 2.53
CA MET A 709 21.50 34.34 3.12
C MET A 709 20.38 34.09 4.15
N ALA A 710 19.36 33.37 3.76
CA ALA A 710 18.35 32.87 4.70
C ALA A 710 18.96 31.80 5.61
N ARG A 711 18.58 31.81 6.89
CA ARG A 711 18.88 30.71 7.81
C ARG A 711 17.66 29.84 7.91
N LEU A 712 17.70 28.66 7.28
CA LEU A 712 16.69 27.65 7.56
C LEU A 712 16.73 27.24 9.03
N PRO A 713 15.59 27.08 9.70
CA PRO A 713 15.57 26.43 10.98
C PRO A 713 16.17 25.02 10.81
N ALA A 714 16.95 24.61 11.81
CA ALA A 714 17.46 23.25 11.83
C ALA A 714 16.30 22.22 11.66
N PRO A 715 16.45 21.22 10.81
CA PRO A 715 15.47 20.14 10.76
C PRO A 715 15.34 19.53 12.15
N VAL A 716 14.13 19.25 12.58
CA VAL A 716 13.79 18.86 13.96
C VAL A 716 14.41 17.51 14.36
N SER A 717 15.02 16.79 13.49
CA SER A 717 15.90 15.62 13.64
C SER A 717 15.85 14.77 12.37
N TRP A 718 16.90 14.05 12.10
CA TRP A 718 17.02 12.98 11.11
C TRP A 718 16.62 13.38 9.70
N THR A 719 17.59 13.59 8.89
CA THR A 719 17.41 13.47 7.46
C THR A 719 17.38 11.98 7.12
N GLY A 720 16.69 11.59 6.08
CA GLY A 720 16.49 10.20 5.70
C GLY A 720 17.77 9.38 5.47
N TRP A 721 18.89 10.07 5.20
CA TRP A 721 20.20 9.43 5.21
C TRP A 721 20.60 8.92 6.59
N GLU A 722 20.32 9.66 7.64
CA GLU A 722 20.53 9.20 9.00
C GLU A 722 19.61 8.04 9.32
N ALA A 723 18.39 8.06 8.81
CA ALA A 723 17.47 6.93 8.90
C ALA A 723 18.01 5.70 8.16
N TYR A 724 18.51 5.85 6.94
CA TYR A 724 19.16 4.77 6.20
C TYR A 724 20.42 4.26 6.92
N PHE A 725 21.26 5.15 7.45
CA PHE A 725 22.40 4.76 8.27
C PHE A 725 22.01 4.11 9.58
N HIS A 726 20.84 4.44 10.15
CA HIS A 726 20.35 3.73 11.32
C HIS A 726 19.90 2.31 11.01
N ILE A 727 19.26 2.05 9.86
CA ILE A 727 19.06 0.67 9.41
C ILE A 727 20.42 -0.05 9.39
N MET A 728 21.43 0.59 8.79
CA MET A 728 22.80 0.07 8.78
C MET A 728 23.40 -0.11 10.16
N GLU A 729 23.09 0.78 11.11
CA GLU A 729 23.55 0.72 12.49
C GLU A 729 22.88 -0.41 13.29
N TYR A 730 21.57 -0.66 13.06
CA TYR A 730 20.83 -1.76 13.68
C TYR A 730 21.29 -3.12 13.15
N GLU A 731 21.59 -3.22 11.87
CA GLU A 731 22.12 -4.43 11.26
C GLU A 731 23.55 -4.73 11.72
N GLY A 732 24.31 -3.73 12.21
CA GLY A 732 25.69 -3.86 12.65
C GLY A 732 26.63 -4.25 11.51
N ASP A 733 27.65 -5.06 11.82
CA ASP A 733 28.64 -5.53 10.84
C ASP A 733 28.18 -6.79 10.07
N ARG A 734 26.88 -7.05 10.02
CA ARG A 734 26.33 -8.22 9.30
C ARG A 734 26.66 -8.14 7.81
N SER A 735 27.11 -9.24 7.27
CA SER A 735 27.29 -9.45 5.84
C SER A 735 26.64 -10.77 5.42
N VAL A 736 26.41 -10.91 4.12
CA VAL A 736 25.94 -12.19 3.55
C VAL A 736 27.01 -13.26 3.78
N ASP A 737 26.60 -14.42 4.30
CA ASP A 737 27.46 -15.57 4.46
C ASP A 737 27.71 -16.23 3.10
N VAL A 738 28.93 -16.11 2.62
CA VAL A 738 29.42 -16.66 1.34
C VAL A 738 30.38 -17.83 1.51
N HIS A 739 30.64 -18.28 2.78
CA HIS A 739 31.60 -19.36 3.13
C HIS A 739 30.87 -20.65 3.55
#